data_e00b4e0f564f35a442edf8fd58be2470
#
_entry.id   e00b4e0f564f35a442edf8fd58be2470
#
_cell.length_a   1.000
_cell.length_b   1.000
_cell.length_c   1.000
_cell.angle_alpha   90.00
_cell.angle_beta   90.00
_cell.angle_gamma   90.00
#
_symmetry.space_group_name_H-M   'P 1'
#
loop_
_entity.id
_entity.type
_entity.pdbx_description
1 polymer ?
#
loop_
_entity_poly.entity_id
_entity_poly.type
_entity_poly.pdbx_seq_one_letter_code
_entity_poly.pdbx_strand_id
1 'polypeptide(L)'
;MKTDHLLFGAAYYSEYLPYDRVEKDMEMMEKAGMNTIRIAESTWSTIEPKDGIFDFTHLDKMLAAAARHHISVIVGTPTYAIPAWLAKKYPDILALTNNGQNIYGARQNMDITHAGYLFHCERVIRTMMEHIKDVPHIIGFQLDNETKSYGTAGPRVQAMFVDYLKEKYPDINEFNREFGLDYWSNRVNTWEDFPDVRGTINESLAAEFAKFQRLLVTRFLAWQAAIVSGYKRPDQFITQNFDYDWTDHSIGYQPEVNQYEAARCMTVAGCDIYHPSQSLLTGEEITFCGNISRSLKKDNYLVLETQAQGNIAWLPYPGQLRLQAYSHIANGSNSVMYWHWHSIHNAIESYWKGVLSHDFSENETYREAASIGTDWKRIGTHLKNLQKKNRAAILLDNNSLTGLRLFPLKDLGNYSYNTVARWLGDALYHLNIEYDMISSAERDFSSYECLIVPALYSASEDLLTAISDYVKNGGHLITTFRSGFSDEQLKIYADTQPHILQECLGIHYDQYTYPVDVSVTLPDFITHPSCSCHENAASDAGSSCSDESCTNSSKCLHWMDLVSCDTATPLFFYDHPVWKKYAAATVNQFGKGSALYLSSMFDGALLEKVLVHYFASLPETLLAHPECHFPLIIREGVNDFGKRVRFYFNYSDEKQTAICKGISGTELLSGRKIMEQETLSLEPWGVVIVEEN
;
A
#
# COMPACT_ATOMS: atom_id res chain seq x y z
N MET A 1 -8.19 -15.17 5.57
CA MET A 1 -9.00 -16.28 4.97
C MET A 1 -8.05 -17.27 4.31
N LYS A 2 -8.12 -18.55 4.68
CA LYS A 2 -7.35 -19.59 4.01
C LYS A 2 -8.01 -20.00 2.70
N THR A 3 -7.19 -20.28 1.69
CA THR A 3 -7.61 -20.79 0.38
C THR A 3 -7.11 -22.22 0.18
N ASP A 4 -7.83 -23.00 -0.62
CA ASP A 4 -7.41 -24.36 -0.94
C ASP A 4 -6.34 -24.42 -2.03
N HIS A 5 -6.25 -23.37 -2.84
CA HIS A 5 -5.26 -23.20 -3.91
C HIS A 5 -5.00 -21.70 -4.14
N LEU A 6 -3.91 -21.37 -4.80
CA LEU A 6 -3.63 -20.00 -5.26
C LEU A 6 -4.63 -19.60 -6.35
N LEU A 7 -5.22 -18.42 -6.25
CA LEU A 7 -6.08 -17.85 -7.28
C LEU A 7 -5.20 -17.17 -8.34
N PHE A 8 -5.33 -17.61 -9.58
CA PHE A 8 -4.55 -17.10 -10.69
C PHE A 8 -5.45 -16.80 -11.88
N GLY A 9 -5.37 -15.58 -12.40
CA GLY A 9 -6.24 -15.21 -13.50
C GLY A 9 -6.17 -13.74 -13.90
N ALA A 10 -7.33 -13.20 -14.31
CA ALA A 10 -7.42 -11.83 -14.79
C ALA A 10 -8.83 -11.25 -14.59
N ALA A 11 -8.91 -9.93 -14.61
CA ALA A 11 -10.17 -9.23 -14.88
C ALA A 11 -10.59 -9.53 -16.33
N TYR A 12 -11.89 -9.82 -16.53
CA TYR A 12 -12.42 -10.25 -17.83
C TYR A 12 -13.74 -9.56 -18.16
N TYR A 13 -13.73 -8.76 -19.21
CA TYR A 13 -14.90 -8.00 -19.65
C TYR A 13 -15.18 -8.30 -21.12
N SER A 14 -16.06 -9.28 -21.38
CA SER A 14 -16.41 -9.66 -22.75
C SER A 14 -17.16 -8.53 -23.49
N GLU A 15 -17.73 -7.57 -22.76
CA GLU A 15 -18.34 -6.35 -23.33
C GLU A 15 -17.34 -5.37 -23.92
N TYR A 16 -16.03 -5.50 -23.60
CA TYR A 16 -14.97 -4.66 -24.18
C TYR A 16 -14.36 -5.28 -25.45
N LEU A 17 -14.74 -6.52 -25.76
CA LEU A 17 -14.22 -7.23 -26.94
C LEU A 17 -14.83 -6.69 -28.23
N PRO A 18 -14.06 -6.60 -29.33
CA PRO A 18 -14.58 -6.18 -30.64
C PRO A 18 -15.48 -7.22 -31.28
N TYR A 19 -15.44 -8.47 -30.84
CA TYR A 19 -16.28 -9.58 -31.27
C TYR A 19 -16.31 -10.68 -30.21
N ASP A 20 -17.25 -11.60 -30.33
CA ASP A 20 -17.43 -12.68 -29.37
C ASP A 20 -16.25 -13.66 -29.35
N ARG A 21 -15.62 -13.81 -28.21
CA ARG A 21 -14.47 -14.70 -27.95
C ARG A 21 -14.59 -15.51 -26.66
N VAL A 22 -15.69 -15.37 -25.92
CA VAL A 22 -15.81 -15.89 -24.55
C VAL A 22 -15.32 -17.34 -24.42
N GLU A 23 -15.77 -18.24 -25.29
CA GLU A 23 -15.39 -19.65 -25.23
C GLU A 23 -13.88 -19.85 -25.52
N LYS A 24 -13.37 -19.14 -26.53
CA LYS A 24 -11.95 -19.21 -26.88
C LYS A 24 -11.03 -18.65 -25.79
N ASP A 25 -11.46 -17.59 -25.15
CA ASP A 25 -10.69 -16.95 -24.07
C ASP A 25 -10.65 -17.85 -22.82
N MET A 26 -11.77 -18.50 -22.46
CA MET A 26 -11.79 -19.46 -21.34
C MET A 26 -10.89 -20.67 -21.63
N GLU A 27 -10.92 -21.21 -22.87
CA GLU A 27 -9.98 -22.27 -23.30
C GLU A 27 -8.52 -21.85 -23.16
N MET A 28 -8.19 -20.62 -23.56
CA MET A 28 -6.82 -20.10 -23.46
C MET A 28 -6.39 -19.88 -22.00
N MET A 29 -7.29 -19.39 -21.14
CA MET A 29 -7.05 -19.23 -19.71
C MET A 29 -6.80 -20.59 -19.04
N GLU A 30 -7.64 -21.60 -19.30
CA GLU A 30 -7.47 -22.94 -18.78
C GLU A 30 -6.14 -23.56 -19.22
N LYS A 31 -5.77 -23.41 -20.52
CA LYS A 31 -4.47 -23.82 -21.08
C LYS A 31 -3.31 -23.12 -20.36
N ALA A 32 -3.44 -21.83 -20.04
CA ALA A 32 -2.45 -21.07 -19.29
C ALA A 32 -2.40 -21.41 -17.79
N GLY A 33 -3.28 -22.31 -17.32
CA GLY A 33 -3.36 -22.67 -15.91
C GLY A 33 -4.05 -21.63 -15.02
N MET A 34 -4.71 -20.66 -15.61
CA MET A 34 -5.57 -19.73 -14.89
C MET A 34 -6.83 -20.44 -14.40
N ASN A 35 -7.25 -20.14 -13.18
CA ASN A 35 -8.36 -20.80 -12.49
C ASN A 35 -9.41 -19.83 -11.96
N THR A 36 -9.22 -18.52 -12.17
CA THR A 36 -10.12 -17.50 -11.60
C THR A 36 -10.26 -16.32 -12.55
N ILE A 37 -11.48 -15.80 -12.70
CA ILE A 37 -11.75 -14.52 -13.35
C ILE A 37 -12.53 -13.59 -12.42
N ARG A 38 -12.39 -12.29 -12.65
CA ARG A 38 -13.19 -11.24 -12.02
C ARG A 38 -14.01 -10.53 -13.07
N ILE A 39 -15.32 -10.36 -12.81
CA ILE A 39 -16.30 -9.85 -13.77
C ILE A 39 -17.33 -8.94 -13.11
N ALA A 40 -18.06 -8.20 -13.90
CA ALA A 40 -19.33 -7.54 -13.63
C ALA A 40 -19.28 -6.18 -12.94
N GLU A 41 -18.22 -5.74 -12.34
CA GLU A 41 -18.16 -4.44 -11.65
C GLU A 41 -18.42 -3.25 -12.60
N SER A 42 -18.14 -3.39 -13.89
CA SER A 42 -18.36 -2.33 -14.91
C SER A 42 -19.65 -2.49 -15.74
N THR A 43 -20.48 -3.50 -15.48
CA THR A 43 -21.54 -3.94 -16.39
C THR A 43 -22.92 -3.42 -16.08
N TRP A 44 -23.12 -2.37 -15.28
CA TRP A 44 -24.45 -1.90 -14.89
C TRP A 44 -25.34 -1.59 -16.09
N SER A 45 -24.85 -0.85 -17.09
CA SER A 45 -25.62 -0.50 -18.28
C SER A 45 -26.02 -1.71 -19.15
N THR A 46 -25.25 -2.81 -19.08
CA THR A 46 -25.56 -4.08 -19.75
C THR A 46 -26.60 -4.88 -18.97
N ILE A 47 -26.45 -4.94 -17.65
CA ILE A 47 -27.38 -5.66 -16.74
C ILE A 47 -28.74 -4.94 -16.64
N GLU A 48 -28.72 -3.61 -16.65
CA GLU A 48 -29.94 -2.78 -16.57
C GLU A 48 -29.95 -1.73 -17.71
N PRO A 49 -30.25 -2.16 -18.94
CA PRO A 49 -30.20 -1.27 -20.11
C PRO A 49 -31.25 -0.15 -20.08
N LYS A 50 -32.31 -0.31 -19.30
CA LYS A 50 -33.36 0.70 -19.03
C LYS A 50 -33.78 0.59 -17.57
N ASP A 51 -34.23 1.69 -17.01
CA ASP A 51 -34.73 1.78 -15.64
C ASP A 51 -35.72 0.65 -15.30
N GLY A 52 -35.30 -0.26 -14.42
CA GLY A 52 -36.09 -1.42 -13.96
C GLY A 52 -36.21 -2.58 -14.95
N ILE A 53 -35.54 -2.53 -16.11
CA ILE A 53 -35.49 -3.64 -17.05
C ILE A 53 -34.11 -4.31 -16.96
N PHE A 54 -34.09 -5.57 -16.52
CA PHE A 54 -32.87 -6.33 -16.31
C PHE A 54 -32.67 -7.38 -17.41
N ASP A 55 -31.42 -7.52 -17.87
CA ASP A 55 -30.97 -8.53 -18.82
C ASP A 55 -29.66 -9.17 -18.34
N PHE A 56 -29.71 -10.43 -17.94
CA PHE A 56 -28.56 -11.18 -17.45
C PHE A 56 -27.92 -12.08 -18.51
N THR A 57 -28.39 -12.04 -19.76
CA THR A 57 -27.90 -12.92 -20.85
C THR A 57 -26.37 -12.86 -20.97
N HIS A 58 -25.77 -11.67 -20.87
CA HIS A 58 -24.34 -11.47 -20.91
C HIS A 58 -23.63 -12.13 -19.74
N LEU A 59 -24.10 -11.92 -18.51
CA LEU A 59 -23.55 -12.50 -17.28
C LEU A 59 -23.67 -14.02 -17.29
N ASP A 60 -24.83 -14.56 -17.65
CA ASP A 60 -25.09 -16.01 -17.74
C ASP A 60 -24.15 -16.70 -18.74
N LYS A 61 -23.88 -16.06 -19.86
CA LYS A 61 -22.95 -16.56 -20.87
C LYS A 61 -21.53 -16.71 -20.31
N MET A 62 -21.01 -15.69 -19.59
CA MET A 62 -19.70 -15.75 -18.96
C MET A 62 -19.63 -16.80 -17.87
N LEU A 63 -20.65 -16.86 -16.99
CA LEU A 63 -20.73 -17.86 -15.93
C LEU A 63 -20.77 -19.27 -16.51
N ALA A 64 -21.58 -19.53 -17.55
CA ALA A 64 -21.66 -20.84 -18.18
C ALA A 64 -20.34 -21.26 -18.85
N ALA A 65 -19.63 -20.35 -19.49
CA ALA A 65 -18.32 -20.63 -20.08
C ALA A 65 -17.26 -20.91 -19.00
N ALA A 66 -17.19 -20.12 -17.95
CA ALA A 66 -16.29 -20.33 -16.82
C ALA A 66 -16.50 -21.71 -16.17
N ALA A 67 -17.76 -22.11 -15.98
CA ALA A 67 -18.11 -23.44 -15.44
C ALA A 67 -17.58 -24.59 -16.32
N ARG A 68 -17.70 -24.49 -17.67
CA ARG A 68 -17.21 -25.52 -18.58
C ARG A 68 -15.69 -25.70 -18.52
N HIS A 69 -14.96 -24.60 -18.25
CA HIS A 69 -13.50 -24.56 -18.18
C HIS A 69 -12.95 -24.62 -16.76
N HIS A 70 -13.79 -24.98 -15.77
CA HIS A 70 -13.39 -25.11 -14.35
C HIS A 70 -12.76 -23.83 -13.77
N ILE A 71 -13.19 -22.67 -14.26
CA ILE A 71 -12.73 -21.36 -13.79
C ILE A 71 -13.67 -20.82 -12.73
N SER A 72 -13.15 -20.48 -11.58
CA SER A 72 -13.87 -19.81 -10.48
C SER A 72 -14.12 -18.35 -10.83
N VAL A 73 -15.19 -17.78 -10.26
CA VAL A 73 -15.59 -16.41 -10.59
C VAL A 73 -15.70 -15.56 -9.33
N ILE A 74 -15.11 -14.37 -9.37
CA ILE A 74 -15.34 -13.26 -8.45
C ILE A 74 -16.26 -12.28 -9.16
N VAL A 75 -17.42 -11.97 -8.56
CA VAL A 75 -18.41 -11.06 -9.15
C VAL A 75 -18.36 -9.72 -8.43
N GLY A 76 -18.19 -8.65 -9.20
CA GLY A 76 -18.21 -7.28 -8.70
C GLY A 76 -19.63 -6.69 -8.63
N THR A 77 -19.90 -5.83 -7.63
CA THR A 77 -21.11 -5.01 -7.63
C THR A 77 -20.93 -3.85 -8.63
N PRO A 78 -21.87 -3.63 -9.56
CA PRO A 78 -21.63 -2.78 -10.73
C PRO A 78 -21.90 -1.29 -10.45
N THR A 79 -21.38 -0.75 -9.35
CA THR A 79 -21.79 0.57 -8.84
C THR A 79 -20.87 1.72 -9.19
N TYR A 80 -19.63 1.46 -9.59
CA TYR A 80 -18.63 2.52 -9.81
C TYR A 80 -18.78 3.29 -11.14
N ALA A 81 -19.66 2.82 -12.03
CA ALA A 81 -19.97 3.49 -13.30
C ALA A 81 -21.47 3.39 -13.57
N ILE A 82 -22.15 4.53 -13.61
CA ILE A 82 -23.60 4.59 -13.77
C ILE A 82 -24.06 4.56 -15.24
N PRO A 83 -25.21 3.95 -15.55
CA PRO A 83 -25.77 4.01 -16.88
C PRO A 83 -26.28 5.40 -17.25
N ALA A 84 -26.26 5.72 -18.55
CA ALA A 84 -26.66 7.03 -19.07
C ALA A 84 -28.12 7.43 -18.72
N TRP A 85 -29.02 6.45 -18.64
CA TRP A 85 -30.41 6.71 -18.25
C TRP A 85 -30.51 7.20 -16.79
N LEU A 86 -29.64 6.74 -15.91
CA LEU A 86 -29.61 7.15 -14.49
C LEU A 86 -29.10 8.58 -14.33
N ALA A 87 -28.01 8.93 -15.03
CA ALA A 87 -27.51 10.31 -15.08
C ALA A 87 -28.54 11.29 -15.67
N LYS A 88 -29.30 10.85 -16.67
CA LYS A 88 -30.40 11.68 -17.27
C LYS A 88 -31.56 11.83 -16.28
N LYS A 89 -31.88 10.78 -15.52
CA LYS A 89 -32.98 10.79 -14.55
C LYS A 89 -32.70 11.70 -13.35
N TYR A 90 -31.46 11.76 -12.92
CA TYR A 90 -30.99 12.57 -11.78
C TYR A 90 -29.79 13.42 -12.21
N PRO A 91 -29.98 14.63 -12.73
CA PRO A 91 -28.89 15.49 -13.19
C PRO A 91 -27.89 15.87 -12.08
N ASP A 92 -28.30 15.79 -10.81
CA ASP A 92 -27.51 16.09 -9.59
C ASP A 92 -26.87 14.84 -8.96
N ILE A 93 -26.89 13.69 -9.65
CA ILE A 93 -26.32 12.42 -9.13
C ILE A 93 -24.78 12.43 -9.13
N LEU A 94 -24.18 13.26 -9.99
CA LEU A 94 -22.73 13.38 -10.07
C LEU A 94 -22.21 14.30 -8.97
N ALA A 95 -21.03 14.01 -8.46
CA ALA A 95 -20.44 14.72 -7.35
C ALA A 95 -20.17 16.20 -7.70
N LEU A 96 -20.52 17.10 -6.81
CA LEU A 96 -20.01 18.46 -6.78
C LEU A 96 -18.74 18.48 -5.91
N THR A 97 -17.62 18.85 -6.52
CA THR A 97 -16.30 18.87 -5.90
C THR A 97 -15.78 20.30 -5.74
N ASN A 98 -14.56 20.45 -5.22
CA ASN A 98 -13.87 21.73 -5.22
C ASN A 98 -13.62 22.28 -6.64
N ASN A 99 -13.54 21.41 -7.65
CA ASN A 99 -13.32 21.77 -9.05
C ASN A 99 -14.62 22.01 -9.82
N GLY A 100 -15.77 21.93 -9.15
CA GLY A 100 -17.09 22.11 -9.74
C GLY A 100 -17.87 20.81 -9.90
N GLN A 101 -18.96 20.87 -10.67
CA GLN A 101 -19.84 19.74 -10.93
C GLN A 101 -19.18 18.74 -11.88
N ASN A 102 -19.11 17.48 -11.48
CA ASN A 102 -18.67 16.41 -12.37
C ASN A 102 -19.61 16.21 -13.55
N ILE A 103 -19.08 15.71 -14.66
CA ILE A 103 -19.80 15.51 -15.92
C ILE A 103 -19.87 14.00 -16.21
N TYR A 104 -21.00 13.54 -16.76
CA TYR A 104 -21.20 12.16 -17.18
C TYR A 104 -20.16 11.73 -18.23
N GLY A 105 -19.73 10.47 -18.13
CA GLY A 105 -18.83 9.82 -19.08
C GLY A 105 -17.55 9.26 -18.44
N ALA A 106 -17.17 9.74 -17.24
CA ALA A 106 -16.12 9.14 -16.43
C ALA A 106 -16.71 8.13 -15.43
N ARG A 107 -15.88 7.19 -14.97
CA ARG A 107 -16.18 6.33 -13.83
C ARG A 107 -15.92 7.09 -12.51
N GLN A 108 -16.46 6.59 -11.39
CA GLN A 108 -16.08 7.04 -10.04
C GLN A 108 -16.27 8.56 -9.83
N ASN A 109 -17.36 9.09 -10.28
CA ASN A 109 -17.65 10.52 -10.21
C ASN A 109 -19.05 10.84 -9.67
N MET A 110 -19.73 9.86 -9.04
CA MET A 110 -21.04 10.01 -8.43
C MET A 110 -20.93 10.56 -7.00
N ASP A 111 -22.00 11.21 -6.55
CA ASP A 111 -22.20 11.48 -5.13
C ASP A 111 -22.70 10.22 -4.43
N ILE A 112 -21.81 9.54 -3.70
CA ILE A 112 -22.11 8.30 -2.98
C ILE A 112 -23.12 8.47 -1.82
N THR A 113 -23.58 9.69 -1.55
CA THR A 113 -24.64 10.01 -0.58
C THR A 113 -25.98 10.30 -1.24
N HIS A 114 -26.02 10.37 -2.59
CA HIS A 114 -27.23 10.73 -3.33
C HIS A 114 -28.31 9.65 -3.19
N ALA A 115 -29.50 10.00 -2.66
CA ALA A 115 -30.56 9.04 -2.36
C ALA A 115 -31.02 8.23 -3.60
N GLY A 116 -31.14 8.89 -4.77
CA GLY A 116 -31.47 8.21 -6.03
C GLY A 116 -30.37 7.25 -6.48
N TYR A 117 -29.09 7.61 -6.29
CA TYR A 117 -27.98 6.71 -6.58
C TYR A 117 -28.02 5.46 -5.67
N LEU A 118 -28.14 5.67 -4.37
CA LEU A 118 -28.22 4.55 -3.40
C LEU A 118 -29.40 3.65 -3.66
N PHE A 119 -30.59 4.20 -3.98
CA PHE A 119 -31.78 3.43 -4.32
C PHE A 119 -31.52 2.51 -5.53
N HIS A 120 -30.93 3.03 -6.59
CA HIS A 120 -30.66 2.25 -7.79
C HIS A 120 -29.49 1.28 -7.62
N CYS A 121 -28.46 1.63 -6.85
CA CYS A 121 -27.40 0.70 -6.46
C CYS A 121 -27.95 -0.51 -5.68
N GLU A 122 -28.80 -0.27 -4.68
CA GLU A 122 -29.41 -1.35 -3.92
C GLU A 122 -30.24 -2.27 -4.83
N ARG A 123 -31.03 -1.68 -5.73
CA ARG A 123 -31.86 -2.43 -6.66
C ARG A 123 -31.03 -3.33 -7.57
N VAL A 124 -30.00 -2.78 -8.24
CA VAL A 124 -29.18 -3.58 -9.17
C VAL A 124 -28.40 -4.66 -8.42
N ILE A 125 -27.84 -4.36 -7.24
CA ILE A 125 -27.13 -5.36 -6.43
C ILE A 125 -28.08 -6.49 -6.02
N ARG A 126 -29.26 -6.17 -5.45
CA ARG A 126 -30.21 -7.20 -5.00
C ARG A 126 -30.72 -8.06 -6.15
N THR A 127 -31.06 -7.44 -7.30
CA THR A 127 -31.56 -8.17 -8.46
C THR A 127 -30.49 -9.08 -9.04
N MET A 128 -29.25 -8.62 -9.16
CA MET A 128 -28.13 -9.43 -9.61
C MET A 128 -27.83 -10.56 -8.62
N MET A 129 -27.75 -10.27 -7.33
CA MET A 129 -27.47 -11.28 -6.30
C MET A 129 -28.55 -12.37 -6.26
N GLU A 130 -29.83 -12.01 -6.35
CA GLU A 130 -30.94 -12.99 -6.43
C GLU A 130 -30.80 -13.90 -7.65
N HIS A 131 -30.35 -13.35 -8.79
CA HIS A 131 -30.15 -14.11 -10.02
C HIS A 131 -28.99 -15.13 -9.91
N ILE A 132 -27.89 -14.76 -9.24
CA ILE A 132 -26.64 -15.58 -9.24
C ILE A 132 -26.39 -16.35 -7.94
N LYS A 133 -27.18 -16.21 -6.89
CA LYS A 133 -26.94 -16.77 -5.54
C LYS A 133 -26.66 -18.28 -5.52
N ASP A 134 -27.26 -19.03 -6.45
CA ASP A 134 -27.17 -20.50 -6.53
C ASP A 134 -26.06 -20.99 -7.49
N VAL A 135 -25.30 -20.08 -8.12
CA VAL A 135 -24.21 -20.44 -9.05
C VAL A 135 -23.00 -20.96 -8.27
N PRO A 136 -22.62 -22.27 -8.40
CA PRO A 136 -21.71 -22.92 -7.46
C PRO A 136 -20.25 -22.45 -7.60
N HIS A 137 -19.79 -22.04 -8.76
CA HIS A 137 -18.39 -21.65 -9.03
C HIS A 137 -18.12 -20.16 -8.77
N ILE A 138 -19.09 -19.39 -8.30
CA ILE A 138 -18.84 -18.07 -7.73
C ILE A 138 -18.24 -18.26 -6.34
N ILE A 139 -17.00 -17.81 -6.16
CA ILE A 139 -16.21 -17.99 -4.93
C ILE A 139 -16.22 -16.76 -4.02
N GLY A 140 -16.62 -15.60 -4.54
CA GLY A 140 -16.67 -14.38 -3.74
C GLY A 140 -17.19 -13.19 -4.52
N PHE A 141 -17.33 -12.08 -3.79
CA PHE A 141 -17.86 -10.82 -4.30
C PHE A 141 -16.90 -9.68 -4.01
N GLN A 142 -16.62 -8.86 -5.04
CA GLN A 142 -15.97 -7.59 -4.88
C GLN A 142 -17.03 -6.50 -4.74
N LEU A 143 -16.87 -5.60 -3.78
CA LEU A 143 -17.75 -4.44 -3.65
C LEU A 143 -17.19 -3.29 -4.47
N ASP A 144 -18.02 -2.72 -5.35
CA ASP A 144 -17.63 -1.54 -6.14
C ASP A 144 -16.28 -1.71 -6.84
N ASN A 145 -15.53 -0.63 -7.09
CA ASN A 145 -14.18 -0.68 -7.64
C ASN A 145 -13.36 0.50 -7.14
N GLU A 146 -12.19 0.25 -6.54
CA GLU A 146 -11.24 1.27 -6.05
C GLU A 146 -11.95 2.46 -5.36
N THR A 147 -12.86 2.16 -4.46
CA THR A 147 -13.83 3.13 -3.91
C THR A 147 -13.16 4.23 -3.11
N LYS A 148 -13.44 5.47 -3.47
CA LYS A 148 -12.93 6.69 -2.84
C LYS A 148 -14.05 7.69 -2.55
N SER A 149 -13.70 8.80 -1.92
CA SER A 149 -14.62 9.91 -1.69
C SER A 149 -14.98 10.69 -2.96
N TYR A 150 -14.16 10.58 -3.99
CA TYR A 150 -14.26 11.31 -5.28
C TYR A 150 -14.35 12.84 -5.11
N GLY A 151 -13.84 13.37 -3.99
CA GLY A 151 -13.89 14.77 -3.66
C GLY A 151 -15.30 15.33 -3.44
N THR A 152 -16.29 14.46 -3.17
CA THR A 152 -17.70 14.85 -2.99
C THR A 152 -17.87 15.88 -1.89
N ALA A 153 -18.36 17.08 -2.22
CA ALA A 153 -18.48 18.22 -1.34
C ALA A 153 -19.73 19.08 -1.61
N GLY A 154 -20.76 18.48 -2.21
CA GLY A 154 -22.01 19.16 -2.55
C GLY A 154 -22.88 19.52 -1.32
N PRO A 155 -23.99 20.26 -1.52
CA PRO A 155 -24.83 20.75 -0.42
C PRO A 155 -25.31 19.65 0.54
N ARG A 156 -25.61 18.47 0.06
CA ARG A 156 -26.02 17.32 0.87
C ARG A 156 -24.88 16.87 1.79
N VAL A 157 -23.68 16.71 1.23
CA VAL A 157 -22.48 16.30 1.99
C VAL A 157 -22.12 17.37 3.01
N GLN A 158 -22.23 18.66 2.66
CA GLN A 158 -22.06 19.78 3.58
C GLN A 158 -23.04 19.71 4.76
N ALA A 159 -24.33 19.50 4.50
CA ALA A 159 -25.33 19.35 5.56
C ALA A 159 -25.04 18.14 6.47
N MET A 160 -24.67 17.00 5.90
CA MET A 160 -24.25 15.81 6.66
C MET A 160 -22.99 16.07 7.49
N PHE A 161 -22.06 16.89 7.01
CA PHE A 161 -20.86 17.27 7.73
C PHE A 161 -21.20 18.17 8.93
N VAL A 162 -22.10 19.14 8.76
CA VAL A 162 -22.58 19.97 9.87
C VAL A 162 -23.24 19.11 10.95
N ASP A 163 -24.08 18.14 10.57
CA ASP A 163 -24.69 17.23 11.54
C ASP A 163 -23.64 16.35 12.26
N TYR A 164 -22.63 15.85 11.54
CA TYR A 164 -21.48 15.15 12.12
C TYR A 164 -20.73 16.03 13.13
N LEU A 165 -20.49 17.30 12.79
CA LEU A 165 -19.82 18.24 13.71
C LEU A 165 -20.68 18.55 14.96
N LYS A 166 -22.00 18.72 14.83
CA LYS A 166 -22.92 18.91 15.96
C LYS A 166 -22.89 17.72 16.92
N GLU A 167 -22.84 16.51 16.38
CA GLU A 167 -22.75 15.29 17.20
C GLU A 167 -21.41 15.21 17.96
N LYS A 168 -20.31 15.54 17.27
CA LYS A 168 -18.95 15.46 17.82
C LYS A 168 -18.65 16.61 18.78
N TYR A 169 -19.16 17.81 18.51
CA TYR A 169 -18.95 19.05 19.27
C TYR A 169 -20.30 19.70 19.61
N PRO A 170 -20.99 19.23 20.68
CA PRO A 170 -22.30 19.78 21.06
C PRO A 170 -22.25 21.25 21.44
N ASP A 171 -21.13 21.75 21.99
CA ASP A 171 -20.90 23.16 22.25
C ASP A 171 -20.15 23.82 21.08
N ILE A 172 -20.82 24.71 20.39
CA ILE A 172 -20.24 25.46 19.26
C ILE A 172 -19.05 26.34 19.69
N ASN A 173 -18.95 26.74 20.94
CA ASN A 173 -17.80 27.48 21.43
C ASN A 173 -16.59 26.57 21.59
N GLU A 174 -16.79 25.32 22.00
CA GLU A 174 -15.76 24.30 22.01
C GLU A 174 -15.27 24.01 20.58
N PHE A 175 -16.19 23.82 19.65
CA PHE A 175 -15.86 23.65 18.22
C PHE A 175 -14.98 24.82 17.71
N ASN A 176 -15.40 26.08 17.94
CA ASN A 176 -14.62 27.24 17.49
C ASN A 176 -13.22 27.28 18.11
N ARG A 177 -13.08 26.91 19.37
CA ARG A 177 -11.80 26.89 20.09
C ARG A 177 -10.88 25.77 19.57
N GLU A 178 -11.41 24.56 19.36
CA GLU A 178 -10.61 23.41 18.91
C GLU A 178 -10.09 23.62 17.49
N PHE A 179 -10.88 24.25 16.63
CA PHE A 179 -10.49 24.55 15.25
C PHE A 179 -9.83 25.94 15.07
N GLY A 180 -9.69 26.75 16.13
CA GLY A 180 -9.06 28.07 16.05
C GLY A 180 -9.79 29.03 15.11
N LEU A 181 -11.13 28.99 15.06
CA LEU A 181 -11.93 29.74 14.09
C LEU A 181 -12.02 31.22 14.36
N ASP A 182 -11.50 31.73 15.50
CA ASP A 182 -11.35 33.17 15.70
C ASP A 182 -10.33 33.83 14.77
N TYR A 183 -9.44 33.02 14.16
CA TYR A 183 -8.47 33.51 13.18
C TYR A 183 -9.17 34.04 11.93
N TRP A 184 -8.92 35.30 11.59
CA TRP A 184 -9.53 36.05 10.48
C TRP A 184 -11.06 36.05 10.50
N SER A 185 -11.70 36.04 11.69
CA SER A 185 -13.16 36.06 11.81
C SER A 185 -13.90 34.89 11.16
N ASN A 186 -13.32 33.72 11.15
CA ASN A 186 -13.99 32.51 10.66
C ASN A 186 -14.89 31.86 11.71
N ARG A 187 -15.02 32.46 12.92
CA ARG A 187 -15.88 31.96 13.98
C ARG A 187 -17.31 31.75 13.52
N VAL A 188 -17.85 30.57 13.80
CA VAL A 188 -19.25 30.21 13.57
C VAL A 188 -20.03 30.41 14.88
N ASN A 189 -21.00 31.31 14.89
CA ASN A 189 -21.77 31.60 16.12
C ASN A 189 -23.05 30.75 16.22
N THR A 190 -23.62 30.33 15.13
CA THR A 190 -24.73 29.37 15.06
C THR A 190 -24.46 28.34 13.97
N TRP A 191 -24.96 27.12 14.12
CA TRP A 191 -24.79 26.08 13.13
C TRP A 191 -25.48 26.39 11.80
N GLU A 192 -26.51 27.23 11.80
CA GLU A 192 -27.24 27.70 10.62
C GLU A 192 -26.38 28.60 9.72
N ASP A 193 -25.38 29.28 10.33
CA ASP A 193 -24.44 30.16 9.62
C ASP A 193 -23.19 29.41 9.13
N PHE A 194 -23.14 28.08 9.27
CA PHE A 194 -21.96 27.30 8.88
C PHE A 194 -21.64 27.48 7.39
N PRO A 195 -20.43 27.96 7.03
CA PRO A 195 -20.09 28.29 5.64
C PRO A 195 -19.80 27.03 4.82
N ASP A 196 -19.77 27.18 3.50
CA ASP A 196 -19.31 26.12 2.60
C ASP A 196 -17.83 25.82 2.88
N VAL A 197 -17.53 24.59 3.31
CA VAL A 197 -16.19 24.16 3.72
C VAL A 197 -15.18 24.16 2.57
N ARG A 198 -15.62 24.12 1.31
CA ARG A 198 -14.74 24.18 0.12
C ARG A 198 -13.93 25.48 0.04
N GLY A 199 -14.44 26.55 0.62
CA GLY A 199 -13.77 27.85 0.68
C GLY A 199 -12.94 28.07 1.94
N THR A 200 -12.85 27.09 2.84
CA THR A 200 -12.12 27.28 4.10
C THR A 200 -10.63 27.51 3.87
N ILE A 201 -10.09 28.43 4.64
CA ILE A 201 -8.64 28.65 4.80
C ILE A 201 -8.11 28.01 6.09
N ASN A 202 -8.99 27.32 6.84
CA ASN A 202 -8.65 26.64 8.07
C ASN A 202 -8.34 25.18 7.77
N GLU A 203 -7.06 24.80 7.81
CA GLU A 203 -6.58 23.47 7.48
C GLU A 203 -7.07 22.41 8.47
N SER A 204 -7.27 22.77 9.73
CA SER A 204 -7.89 21.87 10.73
C SER A 204 -9.29 21.46 10.30
N LEU A 205 -10.10 22.42 9.85
CA LEU A 205 -11.45 22.16 9.34
C LEU A 205 -11.44 21.39 8.02
N ALA A 206 -10.50 21.71 7.12
CA ALA A 206 -10.30 20.97 5.87
C ALA A 206 -9.91 19.49 6.14
N ALA A 207 -9.05 19.24 7.12
CA ALA A 207 -8.66 17.89 7.53
C ALA A 207 -9.81 17.10 8.15
N GLU A 208 -10.63 17.75 8.99
CA GLU A 208 -11.83 17.12 9.56
C GLU A 208 -12.86 16.79 8.48
N PHE A 209 -13.01 17.65 7.46
CA PHE A 209 -13.85 17.34 6.30
C PHE A 209 -13.31 16.16 5.49
N ALA A 210 -12.01 16.08 5.24
CA ALA A 210 -11.41 14.93 4.58
C ALA A 210 -11.60 13.63 5.39
N LYS A 211 -11.50 13.69 6.72
CA LYS A 211 -11.82 12.57 7.60
C LYS A 211 -13.28 12.15 7.50
N PHE A 212 -14.19 13.11 7.44
CA PHE A 212 -15.61 12.85 7.22
C PHE A 212 -15.87 12.22 5.84
N GLN A 213 -15.23 12.70 4.77
CA GLN A 213 -15.35 12.10 3.44
C GLN A 213 -14.89 10.63 3.45
N ARG A 214 -13.77 10.28 4.10
CA ARG A 214 -13.35 8.87 4.30
C ARG A 214 -14.38 8.04 5.08
N LEU A 215 -15.05 8.65 6.06
CA LEU A 215 -16.16 7.98 6.78
C LEU A 215 -17.34 7.66 5.87
N LEU A 216 -17.67 8.52 4.92
CA LEU A 216 -18.73 8.26 3.94
C LEU A 216 -18.39 7.04 3.07
N VAL A 217 -17.13 6.90 2.64
CA VAL A 217 -16.66 5.70 1.91
C VAL A 217 -16.81 4.44 2.75
N THR A 218 -16.37 4.48 4.00
CA THR A 218 -16.51 3.34 4.94
C THR A 218 -17.98 2.93 5.08
N ARG A 219 -18.90 3.89 5.23
CA ARG A 219 -20.36 3.64 5.33
C ARG A 219 -20.93 3.07 4.04
N PHE A 220 -20.51 3.58 2.88
CA PHE A 220 -20.97 3.10 1.57
C PHE A 220 -20.57 1.64 1.33
N LEU A 221 -19.31 1.28 1.61
CA LEU A 221 -18.85 -0.09 1.48
C LEU A 221 -19.51 -1.04 2.49
N ALA A 222 -19.66 -0.61 3.75
CA ALA A 222 -20.36 -1.41 4.77
C ALA A 222 -21.82 -1.66 4.40
N TRP A 223 -22.50 -0.69 3.80
CA TRP A 223 -23.87 -0.83 3.32
C TRP A 223 -23.95 -1.84 2.16
N GLN A 224 -23.07 -1.78 1.16
CA GLN A 224 -23.03 -2.79 0.08
C GLN A 224 -22.70 -4.18 0.65
N ALA A 225 -21.74 -4.29 1.57
CA ALA A 225 -21.41 -5.56 2.22
C ALA A 225 -22.61 -6.17 2.94
N ALA A 226 -23.44 -5.38 3.60
CA ALA A 226 -24.65 -5.84 4.27
C ALA A 226 -25.67 -6.40 3.25
N ILE A 227 -25.84 -5.75 2.10
CA ILE A 227 -26.74 -6.25 1.04
C ILE A 227 -26.22 -7.59 0.51
N VAL A 228 -24.95 -7.66 0.10
CA VAL A 228 -24.33 -8.88 -0.45
C VAL A 228 -24.36 -10.03 0.56
N SER A 229 -24.13 -9.74 1.86
CA SER A 229 -24.17 -10.74 2.93
C SER A 229 -25.53 -11.41 3.09
N GLY A 230 -26.62 -10.76 2.68
CA GLY A 230 -27.97 -11.33 2.67
C GLY A 230 -28.20 -12.40 1.61
N TYR A 231 -27.30 -12.57 0.65
CA TYR A 231 -27.43 -13.49 -0.48
C TYR A 231 -26.29 -14.51 -0.59
N LYS A 232 -25.07 -14.10 -0.20
CA LYS A 232 -23.88 -14.94 -0.36
C LYS A 232 -23.97 -16.22 0.46
N ARG A 233 -23.36 -17.29 -0.03
CA ARG A 233 -23.18 -18.53 0.73
C ARG A 233 -22.08 -18.36 1.81
N PRO A 234 -22.06 -19.21 2.85
CA PRO A 234 -21.03 -19.14 3.91
C PRO A 234 -19.57 -19.31 3.41
N ASP A 235 -19.39 -20.09 2.34
CA ASP A 235 -18.10 -20.37 1.70
C ASP A 235 -17.58 -19.22 0.83
N GLN A 236 -18.42 -18.27 0.47
CA GLN A 236 -18.04 -17.13 -0.37
C GLN A 236 -17.48 -15.97 0.46
N PHE A 237 -16.44 -15.32 -0.06
CA PHE A 237 -15.87 -14.15 0.57
C PHE A 237 -16.50 -12.84 0.05
N ILE A 238 -16.28 -11.76 0.80
CA ILE A 238 -16.50 -10.37 0.39
C ILE A 238 -15.16 -9.67 0.46
N THR A 239 -14.82 -8.94 -0.58
CA THR A 239 -13.60 -8.14 -0.70
C THR A 239 -13.87 -6.81 -1.39
N GLN A 240 -12.85 -5.97 -1.45
CA GLN A 240 -12.81 -4.76 -2.26
C GLN A 240 -11.38 -4.61 -2.78
N ASN A 241 -11.21 -4.17 -4.02
CA ASN A 241 -9.92 -3.92 -4.62
C ASN A 241 -9.43 -2.52 -4.24
N PHE A 242 -8.81 -2.40 -3.07
CA PHE A 242 -8.22 -1.14 -2.62
C PHE A 242 -7.03 -0.76 -3.49
N ASP A 243 -7.05 0.46 -4.02
CA ASP A 243 -5.91 1.08 -4.68
C ASP A 243 -5.06 1.88 -3.67
N TYR A 244 -3.99 2.47 -4.16
CA TYR A 244 -3.02 3.23 -3.39
C TYR A 244 -2.89 4.66 -3.92
N ASP A 245 -2.20 5.52 -3.18
CA ASP A 245 -1.83 6.84 -3.70
C ASP A 245 -1.00 6.67 -4.98
N TRP A 246 -1.23 7.55 -5.96
CA TRP A 246 -0.86 7.32 -7.34
C TRP A 246 -0.08 8.48 -7.93
N THR A 247 1.06 8.19 -8.58
CA THR A 247 1.77 9.10 -9.47
C THR A 247 1.58 8.66 -10.93
N ASP A 248 2.29 7.63 -11.32
CA ASP A 248 2.16 6.83 -12.55
C ASP A 248 2.11 5.33 -12.20
N HIS A 249 2.26 5.00 -10.92
CA HIS A 249 2.17 3.69 -10.29
C HIS A 249 1.73 3.84 -8.82
N SER A 250 1.54 2.73 -8.12
CA SER A 250 1.16 2.70 -6.70
C SER A 250 2.34 3.12 -5.83
N ILE A 251 2.23 4.23 -5.11
CA ILE A 251 3.34 4.76 -4.32
C ILE A 251 3.17 4.63 -2.80
N GLY A 252 1.95 4.47 -2.30
CA GLY A 252 1.76 4.43 -0.86
C GLY A 252 0.32 4.51 -0.38
N TYR A 253 0.14 4.91 0.87
CA TYR A 253 -1.14 4.89 1.57
C TYR A 253 -2.17 5.81 0.92
N GLN A 254 -3.40 5.31 0.73
CA GLN A 254 -4.47 6.02 0.02
C GLN A 254 -5.05 7.17 0.86
N PRO A 255 -5.07 8.42 0.34
CA PRO A 255 -5.56 9.58 1.10
C PRO A 255 -7.08 9.69 1.20
N GLU A 256 -7.83 9.13 0.24
CA GLU A 256 -9.28 9.35 0.11
C GLU A 256 -10.14 8.27 0.76
N VAL A 257 -9.53 7.24 1.32
CA VAL A 257 -10.20 6.18 2.09
C VAL A 257 -9.38 5.79 3.31
N ASN A 258 -10.03 5.54 4.43
CA ASN A 258 -9.40 4.84 5.54
C ASN A 258 -9.56 3.32 5.29
N GLN A 259 -8.54 2.72 4.69
CA GLN A 259 -8.56 1.32 4.29
C GLN A 259 -8.76 0.37 5.49
N TYR A 260 -8.20 0.68 6.66
CA TYR A 260 -8.37 -0.13 7.87
C TYR A 260 -9.83 -0.15 8.34
N GLU A 261 -10.51 1.00 8.34
CA GLU A 261 -11.92 1.07 8.71
C GLU A 261 -12.82 0.45 7.64
N ALA A 262 -12.56 0.74 6.37
CA ALA A 262 -13.34 0.21 5.26
C ALA A 262 -13.24 -1.32 5.15
N ALA A 263 -12.07 -1.90 5.40
CA ALA A 263 -11.87 -3.35 5.36
C ALA A 263 -12.59 -4.13 6.47
N ARG A 264 -13.11 -3.46 7.51
CA ARG A 264 -13.82 -4.16 8.60
C ARG A 264 -15.00 -4.99 8.11
N CYS A 265 -15.73 -4.51 7.12
CA CYS A 265 -16.87 -5.21 6.54
C CYS A 265 -16.50 -6.32 5.54
N MET A 266 -15.21 -6.44 5.16
CA MET A 266 -14.69 -7.46 4.25
C MET A 266 -14.33 -8.74 5.01
N THR A 267 -14.42 -9.88 4.34
CA THR A 267 -13.94 -11.17 4.88
C THR A 267 -12.46 -11.39 4.56
N VAL A 268 -11.96 -10.80 3.48
CA VAL A 268 -10.57 -10.82 3.06
C VAL A 268 -10.22 -9.45 2.44
N ALA A 269 -9.01 -8.97 2.68
CA ALA A 269 -8.52 -7.77 2.02
C ALA A 269 -8.17 -8.06 0.55
N GLY A 270 -8.52 -7.17 -0.34
CA GLY A 270 -8.12 -7.18 -1.74
C GLY A 270 -7.43 -5.89 -2.11
N CYS A 271 -6.62 -5.90 -3.15
CA CYS A 271 -5.89 -4.71 -3.59
C CYS A 271 -5.52 -4.75 -5.06
N ASP A 272 -5.20 -3.56 -5.58
CA ASP A 272 -4.67 -3.32 -6.91
C ASP A 272 -3.28 -2.69 -6.76
N ILE A 273 -2.25 -3.44 -7.14
CA ILE A 273 -0.86 -2.99 -7.02
C ILE A 273 -0.25 -2.89 -8.42
N TYR A 274 0.06 -1.67 -8.80
CA TYR A 274 0.76 -1.37 -10.05
C TYR A 274 2.14 -0.80 -9.78
N HIS A 275 3.12 -1.19 -10.57
CA HIS A 275 4.52 -0.83 -10.35
C HIS A 275 5.28 -0.71 -11.68
N PRO A 276 6.41 -0.02 -11.74
CA PRO A 276 7.25 0.01 -12.92
C PRO A 276 7.73 -1.39 -13.33
N SER A 277 8.09 -1.54 -14.60
CA SER A 277 8.74 -2.73 -15.15
C SER A 277 10.06 -2.37 -15.83
N GLN A 278 10.68 -3.31 -16.53
CA GLN A 278 11.97 -3.15 -17.20
C GLN A 278 13.09 -2.83 -16.18
N SER A 279 13.99 -1.92 -16.50
CA SER A 279 15.10 -1.54 -15.62
C SER A 279 14.65 -0.81 -14.33
N LEU A 280 13.39 -0.40 -14.25
CA LEU A 280 12.81 0.27 -13.09
C LEU A 280 12.09 -0.67 -12.12
N LEU A 281 12.03 -1.97 -12.41
CA LEU A 281 11.42 -2.94 -11.53
C LEU A 281 12.31 -3.22 -10.31
N THR A 282 11.84 -2.84 -9.13
CA THR A 282 12.55 -3.06 -7.85
C THR A 282 11.83 -4.02 -6.90
N GLY A 283 10.50 -4.16 -7.04
CA GLY A 283 9.64 -4.92 -6.12
C GLY A 283 9.27 -4.18 -4.83
N GLU A 284 9.70 -2.95 -4.68
CA GLU A 284 9.40 -2.09 -3.53
C GLU A 284 7.90 -1.84 -3.38
N GLU A 285 7.21 -1.47 -4.47
CA GLU A 285 5.75 -1.25 -4.49
C GLU A 285 4.99 -2.50 -4.10
N ILE A 286 5.40 -3.66 -4.61
CA ILE A 286 4.78 -4.96 -4.28
C ILE A 286 4.88 -5.21 -2.78
N THR A 287 6.04 -4.93 -2.19
CA THR A 287 6.26 -5.14 -0.75
C THR A 287 5.51 -4.10 0.08
N PHE A 288 5.67 -2.81 -0.21
CA PHE A 288 5.09 -1.74 0.58
C PHE A 288 3.55 -1.80 0.57
N CYS A 289 2.95 -1.83 -0.63
CA CYS A 289 1.50 -1.87 -0.81
C CYS A 289 0.90 -3.22 -0.37
N GLY A 290 1.59 -4.33 -0.64
CA GLY A 290 1.17 -5.66 -0.19
C GLY A 290 1.19 -5.79 1.34
N ASN A 291 2.16 -5.19 2.04
CA ASN A 291 2.18 -5.14 3.50
C ASN A 291 1.01 -4.31 4.06
N ILE A 292 0.61 -3.21 3.41
CA ILE A 292 -0.62 -2.49 3.77
C ILE A 292 -1.82 -3.44 3.66
N SER A 293 -2.00 -4.10 2.52
CA SER A 293 -3.14 -5.01 2.30
C SER A 293 -3.19 -6.13 3.32
N ARG A 294 -2.04 -6.78 3.61
CA ARG A 294 -1.97 -7.85 4.61
C ARG A 294 -2.36 -7.36 5.99
N SER A 295 -1.99 -6.15 6.35
CA SER A 295 -2.27 -5.57 7.67
C SER A 295 -3.75 -5.26 7.90
N LEU A 296 -4.54 -4.99 6.84
CA LEU A 296 -5.96 -4.63 6.95
C LEU A 296 -6.79 -5.69 7.68
N LYS A 297 -6.43 -6.96 7.51
CA LYS A 297 -7.08 -8.10 8.18
C LYS A 297 -6.11 -8.91 9.05
N LYS A 298 -4.83 -8.49 9.15
CA LYS A 298 -3.75 -9.25 9.82
C LYS A 298 -3.67 -10.70 9.32
N ASP A 299 -3.89 -10.91 8.02
CA ASP A 299 -3.99 -12.23 7.37
C ASP A 299 -3.59 -12.11 5.88
N ASN A 300 -3.49 -13.24 5.19
CA ASN A 300 -3.29 -13.28 3.74
C ASN A 300 -4.34 -12.43 3.01
N TYR A 301 -3.97 -11.87 1.88
CA TYR A 301 -4.78 -10.96 1.09
C TYR A 301 -4.89 -11.43 -0.37
N LEU A 302 -5.67 -10.71 -1.17
CA LEU A 302 -5.83 -10.98 -2.59
C LEU A 302 -5.30 -9.80 -3.42
N VAL A 303 -4.42 -10.07 -4.37
CA VAL A 303 -4.11 -9.14 -5.47
C VAL A 303 -5.17 -9.36 -6.54
N LEU A 304 -6.08 -8.40 -6.68
CA LEU A 304 -7.20 -8.44 -7.63
C LEU A 304 -6.88 -7.74 -8.93
N GLU A 305 -5.87 -6.86 -8.92
CA GLU A 305 -5.27 -6.27 -10.10
C GLU A 305 -3.76 -6.07 -9.93
N THR A 306 -3.05 -6.40 -10.99
CA THR A 306 -1.68 -5.97 -11.26
C THR A 306 -1.47 -5.98 -12.77
N GLN A 307 -0.45 -5.25 -13.29
CA GLN A 307 -0.24 -5.21 -14.72
C GLN A 307 0.25 -6.55 -15.29
N ALA A 308 -0.19 -6.88 -16.50
CA ALA A 308 0.43 -7.91 -17.35
C ALA A 308 1.52 -7.24 -18.22
N GLN A 309 1.15 -6.70 -19.39
CA GLN A 309 2.03 -5.85 -20.18
C GLN A 309 2.02 -4.39 -19.70
N GLY A 310 0.95 -3.97 -19.03
CA GLY A 310 0.77 -2.63 -18.46
C GLY A 310 0.69 -1.51 -19.50
N ASN A 311 0.96 -0.30 -19.05
CA ASN A 311 0.98 0.90 -19.89
C ASN A 311 2.17 0.87 -20.88
N ILE A 312 2.27 1.86 -21.76
CA ILE A 312 3.22 1.89 -22.89
C ILE A 312 4.66 1.55 -22.46
N ALA A 313 5.13 2.14 -21.35
CA ALA A 313 6.51 1.99 -20.87
C ALA A 313 6.74 0.78 -19.94
N TRP A 314 5.73 -0.08 -19.72
CA TRP A 314 5.79 -1.13 -18.70
C TRP A 314 5.84 -2.55 -19.25
N LEU A 315 6.06 -2.73 -20.54
CA LEU A 315 6.21 -4.06 -21.12
C LEU A 315 7.34 -4.81 -20.39
N PRO A 316 7.05 -5.92 -19.68
CA PRO A 316 8.07 -6.60 -18.88
C PRO A 316 9.17 -7.22 -19.74
N TYR A 317 10.39 -7.24 -19.23
CA TYR A 317 11.45 -8.08 -19.79
C TYR A 317 11.16 -9.57 -19.50
N PRO A 318 11.71 -10.51 -20.30
CA PRO A 318 11.57 -11.93 -20.03
C PRO A 318 11.99 -12.30 -18.59
N GLY A 319 11.15 -13.03 -17.88
CA GLY A 319 11.33 -13.40 -16.47
C GLY A 319 10.67 -12.44 -15.47
N GLN A 320 10.39 -11.19 -15.86
CA GLN A 320 9.86 -10.20 -14.92
C GLN A 320 8.41 -10.47 -14.50
N LEU A 321 7.54 -10.95 -15.40
CA LEU A 321 6.16 -11.27 -15.03
C LEU A 321 6.13 -12.39 -13.98
N ARG A 322 7.00 -13.37 -14.14
CA ARG A 322 7.17 -14.48 -13.18
C ARG A 322 7.73 -13.98 -11.85
N LEU A 323 8.79 -13.16 -11.87
CA LEU A 323 9.38 -12.54 -10.70
C LEU A 323 8.34 -11.77 -9.89
N GLN A 324 7.54 -10.91 -10.54
CA GLN A 324 6.45 -10.14 -9.94
C GLN A 324 5.40 -11.04 -9.28
N ALA A 325 4.94 -12.09 -9.99
CA ALA A 325 3.94 -13.00 -9.46
C ALA A 325 4.40 -13.70 -8.18
N TYR A 326 5.64 -14.20 -8.17
CA TYR A 326 6.21 -14.81 -6.96
C TYR A 326 6.48 -13.81 -5.85
N SER A 327 6.77 -12.55 -6.16
CA SER A 327 6.95 -11.49 -5.17
C SER A 327 5.65 -11.19 -4.42
N HIS A 328 4.51 -11.13 -5.12
CA HIS A 328 3.20 -11.02 -4.47
C HIS A 328 2.93 -12.19 -3.52
N ILE A 329 3.21 -13.43 -3.96
CA ILE A 329 3.01 -14.62 -3.13
C ILE A 329 3.94 -14.62 -1.90
N ALA A 330 5.23 -14.31 -2.09
CA ALA A 330 6.20 -14.21 -1.00
C ALA A 330 5.82 -13.17 0.05
N ASN A 331 5.09 -12.14 -0.36
CA ASN A 331 4.57 -11.09 0.53
C ASN A 331 3.27 -11.48 1.25
N GLY A 332 2.72 -12.67 0.96
CA GLY A 332 1.54 -13.24 1.62
C GLY A 332 0.23 -13.10 0.85
N SER A 333 0.26 -12.77 -0.45
CA SER A 333 -0.92 -12.85 -1.29
C SER A 333 -1.31 -14.31 -1.57
N ASN A 334 -2.63 -14.57 -1.62
CA ASN A 334 -3.19 -15.83 -2.10
C ASN A 334 -3.70 -15.75 -3.55
N SER A 335 -3.48 -14.61 -4.22
CA SER A 335 -3.88 -14.44 -5.62
C SER A 335 -2.91 -13.57 -6.40
N VAL A 336 -2.89 -13.76 -7.71
CA VAL A 336 -2.40 -12.80 -8.69
C VAL A 336 -3.39 -12.75 -9.84
N MET A 337 -4.05 -11.61 -10.00
CA MET A 337 -4.99 -11.38 -11.09
C MET A 337 -4.54 -10.16 -11.91
N TYR A 338 -4.48 -10.34 -13.21
CA TYR A 338 -4.00 -9.30 -14.11
C TYR A 338 -5.11 -8.34 -14.53
N TRP A 339 -4.81 -7.06 -14.58
CA TRP A 339 -5.53 -6.08 -15.38
C TRP A 339 -4.86 -6.00 -16.75
N HIS A 340 -5.43 -6.59 -17.79
CA HIS A 340 -6.49 -7.59 -17.71
C HIS A 340 -6.24 -8.69 -18.74
N TRP A 341 -7.21 -9.51 -19.09
CA TRP A 341 -7.00 -10.63 -19.99
C TRP A 341 -6.50 -10.23 -21.37
N HIS A 342 -7.16 -9.24 -22.01
CA HIS A 342 -6.81 -8.78 -23.36
C HIS A 342 -6.49 -7.29 -23.37
N SER A 343 -5.70 -6.83 -24.34
CA SER A 343 -5.45 -5.40 -24.53
C SER A 343 -6.73 -4.68 -24.97
N ILE A 344 -7.03 -3.50 -24.41
CA ILE A 344 -8.26 -2.76 -24.65
C ILE A 344 -8.27 -2.12 -26.04
N HIS A 345 -9.36 -2.27 -26.80
CA HIS A 345 -9.48 -1.79 -28.17
C HIS A 345 -10.05 -0.37 -28.28
N ASN A 346 -10.69 0.13 -27.25
CA ASN A 346 -11.39 1.41 -27.26
C ASN A 346 -11.20 2.15 -25.93
N ALA A 347 -11.60 3.39 -25.88
CA ALA A 347 -11.61 4.25 -24.71
C ALA A 347 -10.22 4.69 -24.21
N ILE A 348 -10.18 5.27 -23.01
CA ILE A 348 -8.99 5.90 -22.44
C ILE A 348 -7.86 4.91 -22.16
N GLU A 349 -8.21 3.64 -21.94
CA GLU A 349 -7.23 2.57 -21.60
C GLU A 349 -6.78 1.76 -22.84
N SER A 350 -6.92 2.26 -24.05
CA SER A 350 -6.49 1.55 -25.27
C SER A 350 -5.02 1.16 -25.29
N TYR A 351 -4.17 1.87 -24.54
CA TYR A 351 -2.75 1.55 -24.39
C TYR A 351 -2.43 0.76 -23.12
N TRP A 352 -3.43 0.40 -22.32
CA TRP A 352 -3.25 -0.54 -21.23
C TRP A 352 -3.38 -1.96 -21.78
N LYS A 353 -2.24 -2.64 -21.85
CA LYS A 353 -2.12 -3.94 -22.52
C LYS A 353 -2.26 -5.07 -21.51
N GLY A 354 -3.14 -6.02 -21.82
CA GLY A 354 -3.42 -7.19 -21.01
C GLY A 354 -2.43 -8.34 -21.19
N VAL A 355 -2.86 -9.53 -20.79
CA VAL A 355 -2.09 -10.78 -21.02
C VAL A 355 -1.97 -11.05 -22.52
N LEU A 356 -3.06 -10.86 -23.29
CA LEU A 356 -3.05 -10.94 -24.74
C LEU A 356 -2.85 -9.56 -25.38
N SER A 357 -2.19 -9.51 -26.52
CA SER A 357 -2.06 -8.33 -27.36
C SER A 357 -3.40 -7.94 -28.01
N HIS A 358 -3.46 -6.80 -28.72
CA HIS A 358 -4.68 -6.34 -29.42
C HIS A 358 -5.16 -7.32 -30.49
N ASP A 359 -4.29 -8.11 -31.08
CA ASP A 359 -4.62 -9.15 -32.05
C ASP A 359 -4.99 -10.51 -31.40
N PHE A 360 -5.04 -10.55 -30.06
CA PHE A 360 -5.30 -11.73 -29.25
C PHE A 360 -4.30 -12.88 -29.44
N SER A 361 -3.08 -12.59 -29.90
CA SER A 361 -2.04 -13.59 -30.10
C SER A 361 -1.48 -14.12 -28.77
N GLU A 362 -0.96 -15.36 -28.81
CA GLU A 362 -0.14 -15.95 -27.74
C GLU A 362 1.26 -15.31 -27.75
N ASN A 363 1.36 -14.11 -27.20
CA ASN A 363 2.60 -13.35 -27.09
C ASN A 363 3.51 -13.89 -25.97
N GLU A 364 4.66 -13.23 -25.72
CA GLU A 364 5.62 -13.63 -24.68
C GLU A 364 5.01 -13.57 -23.28
N THR A 365 4.23 -12.52 -22.99
CA THR A 365 3.53 -12.35 -21.71
C THR A 365 2.55 -13.48 -21.43
N TYR A 366 1.79 -13.93 -22.44
CA TYR A 366 0.91 -15.09 -22.29
C TYR A 366 1.69 -16.38 -22.03
N ARG A 367 2.81 -16.59 -22.73
CA ARG A 367 3.66 -17.79 -22.50
C ARG A 367 4.27 -17.80 -21.11
N GLU A 368 4.69 -16.65 -20.61
CA GLU A 368 5.22 -16.52 -19.26
C GLU A 368 4.11 -16.73 -18.20
N ALA A 369 2.91 -16.18 -18.41
CA ALA A 369 1.74 -16.45 -17.56
C ALA A 369 1.39 -17.95 -17.54
N ALA A 370 1.45 -18.64 -18.68
CA ALA A 370 1.24 -20.09 -18.75
C ALA A 370 2.34 -20.89 -18.01
N SER A 371 3.57 -20.41 -18.00
CA SER A 371 4.64 -20.97 -17.18
C SER A 371 4.36 -20.84 -15.68
N ILE A 372 3.91 -19.66 -15.23
CA ILE A 372 3.46 -19.42 -13.84
C ILE A 372 2.33 -20.40 -13.47
N GLY A 373 1.29 -20.50 -14.30
CA GLY A 373 0.17 -21.40 -14.05
C GLY A 373 0.59 -22.87 -13.97
N THR A 374 1.54 -23.30 -14.80
CA THR A 374 2.12 -24.65 -14.75
C THR A 374 2.87 -24.90 -13.45
N ASP A 375 3.70 -23.97 -13.02
CA ASP A 375 4.39 -24.06 -11.73
C ASP A 375 3.40 -24.14 -10.58
N TRP A 376 2.40 -23.28 -10.54
CA TRP A 376 1.45 -23.21 -9.42
C TRP A 376 0.51 -24.40 -9.33
N LYS A 377 0.21 -25.08 -10.45
CA LYS A 377 -0.44 -26.40 -10.42
C LYS A 377 0.41 -27.43 -9.69
N ARG A 378 1.73 -27.35 -9.77
CA ARG A 378 2.68 -28.30 -9.17
C ARG A 378 3.04 -27.96 -7.74
N ILE A 379 3.35 -26.67 -7.46
CA ILE A 379 3.93 -26.25 -6.17
C ILE A 379 3.01 -25.29 -5.37
N GLY A 380 1.89 -24.88 -5.91
CA GLY A 380 1.02 -23.87 -5.28
C GLY A 380 0.52 -24.25 -3.88
N THR A 381 0.37 -25.53 -3.57
CA THR A 381 0.01 -26.03 -2.23
C THR A 381 1.10 -25.73 -1.17
N HIS A 382 2.35 -25.55 -1.58
CA HIS A 382 3.47 -25.17 -0.72
C HIS A 382 3.58 -23.65 -0.54
N LEU A 383 2.91 -22.88 -1.39
CA LEU A 383 3.05 -21.41 -1.46
C LEU A 383 1.81 -20.65 -0.99
N LYS A 384 0.64 -21.30 -0.91
CA LYS A 384 -0.59 -20.68 -0.42
C LYS A 384 -0.55 -20.48 1.09
N ASN A 385 -1.32 -19.50 1.58
CA ASN A 385 -1.53 -19.24 3.00
C ASN A 385 -0.23 -19.01 3.79
N LEU A 386 0.79 -18.45 3.17
CA LEU A 386 2.09 -18.19 3.81
C LEU A 386 1.89 -17.25 5.00
N GLN A 387 2.27 -17.70 6.18
CA GLN A 387 2.24 -16.91 7.39
C GLN A 387 3.54 -16.13 7.54
N LYS A 388 3.42 -14.82 7.68
CA LYS A 388 4.55 -13.90 7.91
C LYS A 388 4.75 -13.69 9.41
N LYS A 389 6.01 -13.58 9.84
CA LYS A 389 6.37 -13.28 11.24
C LYS A 389 7.46 -12.21 11.23
N ASN A 390 7.03 -10.97 11.09
CA ASN A 390 7.93 -9.84 10.98
C ASN A 390 8.25 -9.27 12.37
N ARG A 391 9.50 -8.85 12.58
CA ARG A 391 10.00 -8.28 13.83
C ARG A 391 9.92 -6.75 13.84
N ALA A 392 9.72 -6.13 12.68
CA ALA A 392 9.59 -4.68 12.51
C ALA A 392 8.19 -4.31 11.99
N ALA A 393 7.72 -3.11 12.33
CA ALA A 393 6.49 -2.56 11.79
C ALA A 393 6.63 -1.08 11.46
N ILE A 394 5.95 -0.65 10.39
CA ILE A 394 5.79 0.78 10.02
C ILE A 394 4.37 1.22 10.39
N LEU A 395 4.28 2.29 11.19
CA LEU A 395 2.99 2.87 11.58
C LEU A 395 2.51 3.85 10.51
N LEU A 396 1.29 3.66 10.03
CA LEU A 396 0.63 4.53 9.05
C LEU A 396 -0.52 5.32 9.68
N ASP A 397 -0.63 6.60 9.29
CA ASP A 397 -1.68 7.50 9.78
C ASP A 397 -2.30 8.35 8.67
N ASN A 398 -3.64 8.26 8.49
CA ASN A 398 -4.37 9.08 7.52
C ASN A 398 -4.42 10.58 7.88
N ASN A 399 -4.39 10.92 9.18
CA ASN A 399 -4.42 12.33 9.57
C ASN A 399 -3.09 13.01 9.28
N SER A 400 -1.97 12.33 9.56
CA SER A 400 -0.63 12.80 9.20
C SER A 400 -0.47 12.93 7.68
N LEU A 401 -1.00 11.96 6.91
CA LEU A 401 -1.04 12.05 5.45
C LEU A 401 -1.83 13.29 5.00
N THR A 402 -3.02 13.53 5.56
CA THR A 402 -3.82 14.70 5.25
C THR A 402 -3.12 15.99 5.69
N GLY A 403 -2.53 16.01 6.89
CA GLY A 403 -1.78 17.17 7.40
C GLY A 403 -0.62 17.55 6.50
N LEU A 404 0.16 16.57 6.04
CA LEU A 404 1.29 16.81 5.12
C LEU A 404 0.88 17.04 3.65
N ARG A 405 -0.39 16.86 3.28
CA ARG A 405 -0.96 17.37 2.02
C ARG A 405 -1.35 18.85 2.14
N LEU A 406 -1.81 19.28 3.31
CA LEU A 406 -2.17 20.67 3.60
C LEU A 406 -0.92 21.53 3.92
N PHE A 407 0.06 20.96 4.60
CA PHE A 407 1.35 21.57 4.94
C PHE A 407 2.51 20.76 4.33
N PRO A 408 2.68 20.77 3.01
CA PRO A 408 3.60 19.88 2.33
C PRO A 408 5.06 20.18 2.66
N LEU A 409 5.88 19.15 2.59
CA LEU A 409 7.32 19.26 2.57
C LEU A 409 7.77 19.90 1.24
N LYS A 410 8.92 20.57 1.26
CA LYS A 410 9.45 21.26 0.08
C LYS A 410 9.59 20.29 -1.10
N ASP A 411 9.09 20.69 -2.26
CA ASP A 411 9.17 19.99 -3.55
C ASP A 411 8.41 18.64 -3.64
N LEU A 412 7.67 18.21 -2.58
CA LEU A 412 6.94 16.94 -2.56
C LEU A 412 5.43 17.08 -2.74
N GLY A 413 4.86 18.27 -2.46
CA GLY A 413 3.41 18.50 -2.59
C GLY A 413 2.57 17.44 -1.87
N ASN A 414 1.58 16.92 -2.57
CA ASN A 414 0.65 15.94 -2.03
C ASN A 414 1.27 14.61 -1.61
N TYR A 415 2.48 14.30 -2.07
CA TYR A 415 3.15 13.02 -1.82
C TYR A 415 4.06 13.03 -0.58
N SER A 416 4.10 14.14 0.16
CA SER A 416 5.00 14.37 1.29
C SER A 416 5.04 13.21 2.28
N TYR A 417 3.90 12.75 2.78
CA TYR A 417 3.82 11.67 3.75
C TYR A 417 4.30 10.34 3.16
N ASN A 418 3.77 9.97 1.99
CA ASN A 418 4.09 8.71 1.35
C ASN A 418 5.57 8.63 0.93
N THR A 419 6.18 9.75 0.51
CA THR A 419 7.62 9.79 0.22
C THR A 419 8.46 9.50 1.45
N VAL A 420 8.11 10.06 2.62
CA VAL A 420 8.85 9.76 3.86
C VAL A 420 8.63 8.31 4.32
N ALA A 421 7.40 7.81 4.21
CA ALA A 421 7.10 6.42 4.56
C ALA A 421 7.83 5.42 3.64
N ARG A 422 7.86 5.70 2.32
CA ARG A 422 8.61 4.91 1.33
C ARG A 422 10.11 4.99 1.57
N TRP A 423 10.66 6.17 1.84
CA TRP A 423 12.09 6.35 2.13
C TRP A 423 12.59 5.39 3.23
N LEU A 424 11.82 5.21 4.30
CA LEU A 424 12.13 4.24 5.36
C LEU A 424 11.83 2.80 4.93
N GLY A 425 10.67 2.57 4.31
CA GLY A 425 10.24 1.23 3.89
C GLY A 425 11.15 0.62 2.83
N ASP A 426 11.57 1.42 1.85
CA ASP A 426 12.44 0.98 0.77
C ASP A 426 13.88 0.69 1.28
N ALA A 427 14.38 1.48 2.23
CA ALA A 427 15.66 1.19 2.89
C ALA A 427 15.61 -0.14 3.68
N LEU A 428 14.52 -0.42 4.41
CA LEU A 428 14.33 -1.71 5.06
C LEU A 428 14.26 -2.86 4.03
N TYR A 429 13.56 -2.62 2.92
CA TYR A 429 13.44 -3.58 1.82
C TYR A 429 14.82 -3.93 1.25
N HIS A 430 15.66 -2.94 0.94
CA HIS A 430 17.01 -3.12 0.42
C HIS A 430 17.93 -3.88 1.38
N LEU A 431 17.72 -3.70 2.68
CA LEU A 431 18.44 -4.41 3.74
C LEU A 431 17.86 -5.80 4.06
N ASN A 432 16.90 -6.28 3.28
CA ASN A 432 16.21 -7.56 3.52
C ASN A 432 15.53 -7.66 4.90
N ILE A 433 15.11 -6.53 5.48
CA ILE A 433 14.33 -6.50 6.71
C ILE A 433 12.86 -6.51 6.34
N GLU A 434 12.18 -7.61 6.66
CA GLU A 434 10.73 -7.71 6.47
C GLU A 434 9.99 -6.96 7.58
N TYR A 435 8.91 -6.28 7.21
CA TYR A 435 8.12 -5.46 8.14
C TYR A 435 6.62 -5.61 7.89
N ASP A 436 5.83 -5.38 8.94
CA ASP A 436 4.39 -5.22 8.84
C ASP A 436 4.02 -3.74 8.72
N MET A 437 2.83 -3.46 8.24
CA MET A 437 2.19 -2.15 8.40
C MET A 437 1.20 -2.22 9.55
N ILE A 438 1.08 -1.14 10.33
CA ILE A 438 0.11 -1.04 11.40
C ILE A 438 -0.60 0.32 11.36
N SER A 439 -1.84 0.34 11.81
CA SER A 439 -2.64 1.57 11.92
C SER A 439 -2.24 2.38 13.14
N SER A 440 -2.31 3.70 13.04
CA SER A 440 -2.22 4.63 14.18
C SER A 440 -3.33 4.45 15.24
N ALA A 441 -4.32 3.59 14.99
CA ALA A 441 -5.30 3.17 15.99
C ALA A 441 -4.76 2.13 16.98
N GLU A 442 -3.66 1.44 16.66
CA GLU A 442 -3.01 0.47 17.57
C GLU A 442 -2.35 1.18 18.74
N ARG A 443 -2.33 0.51 19.90
CA ARG A 443 -1.64 0.97 21.12
C ARG A 443 -0.70 -0.08 21.69
N ASP A 444 -0.84 -1.33 21.31
CA ASP A 444 0.05 -2.42 21.71
C ASP A 444 1.02 -2.76 20.57
N PHE A 445 2.27 -2.38 20.75
CA PHE A 445 3.36 -2.62 19.81
C PHE A 445 4.30 -3.74 20.28
N SER A 446 3.97 -4.43 21.38
CA SER A 446 4.83 -5.40 22.06
C SER A 446 5.21 -6.63 21.24
N SER A 447 4.47 -6.91 20.15
CA SER A 447 4.77 -7.98 19.20
C SER A 447 5.94 -7.66 18.27
N TYR A 448 6.38 -6.41 18.21
CA TYR A 448 7.48 -5.96 17.35
C TYR A 448 8.68 -5.54 18.18
N GLU A 449 9.86 -5.80 17.66
CA GLU A 449 11.13 -5.37 18.27
C GLU A 449 11.49 -3.95 17.84
N CYS A 450 11.12 -3.56 16.61
CA CYS A 450 11.34 -2.21 16.09
C CYS A 450 10.06 -1.63 15.51
N LEU A 451 9.70 -0.44 15.97
CA LEU A 451 8.61 0.37 15.45
C LEU A 451 9.20 1.53 14.63
N ILE A 452 8.74 1.66 13.39
CA ILE A 452 9.12 2.73 12.47
C ILE A 452 7.94 3.69 12.34
N VAL A 453 8.15 4.96 12.64
CA VAL A 453 7.10 5.99 12.69
C VAL A 453 7.48 7.16 11.78
N PRO A 454 7.13 7.08 10.48
CA PRO A 454 7.47 8.13 9.51
C PRO A 454 6.59 9.36 9.70
N ALA A 455 7.19 10.52 9.90
CA ALA A 455 6.55 11.84 9.88
C ALA A 455 5.13 11.86 10.51
N LEU A 456 4.99 11.34 11.73
CA LEU A 456 3.71 11.30 12.47
C LEU A 456 3.30 12.73 12.87
N TYR A 457 2.91 13.51 11.85
CA TYR A 457 2.60 14.93 11.97
C TYR A 457 1.44 15.22 12.92
N SER A 458 0.41 14.39 12.85
CA SER A 458 -0.79 14.47 13.65
C SER A 458 -0.93 13.23 14.53
N ALA A 459 -1.02 13.38 15.83
CA ALA A 459 -1.20 12.26 16.75
C ALA A 459 -1.92 12.70 18.02
N SER A 460 -2.71 11.80 18.62
CA SER A 460 -3.22 12.01 19.98
C SER A 460 -2.11 11.84 21.02
N GLU A 461 -2.24 12.50 22.17
CA GLU A 461 -1.35 12.30 23.30
C GLU A 461 -1.29 10.84 23.77
N ASP A 462 -2.42 10.13 23.66
CA ASP A 462 -2.52 8.70 23.98
C ASP A 462 -1.65 7.84 23.06
N LEU A 463 -1.62 8.12 21.74
CA LEU A 463 -0.74 7.45 20.80
C LEU A 463 0.74 7.76 21.08
N LEU A 464 1.08 9.02 21.31
CA LEU A 464 2.45 9.44 21.62
C LEU A 464 2.96 8.80 22.92
N THR A 465 2.08 8.72 23.93
CA THR A 465 2.37 8.03 25.20
C THR A 465 2.60 6.54 24.99
N ALA A 466 1.75 5.88 24.21
CA ALA A 466 1.92 4.46 23.90
C ALA A 466 3.25 4.16 23.17
N ILE A 467 3.67 5.03 22.25
CA ILE A 467 4.97 4.94 21.56
C ILE A 467 6.13 5.12 22.57
N SER A 468 6.04 6.13 23.45
CA SER A 468 7.05 6.38 24.48
C SER A 468 7.15 5.21 25.45
N ASP A 469 6.03 4.67 25.94
CA ASP A 469 5.98 3.51 26.82
C ASP A 469 6.50 2.24 26.17
N TYR A 470 6.25 2.04 24.88
CA TYR A 470 6.83 0.93 24.12
C TYR A 470 8.36 0.95 24.17
N VAL A 471 9.00 2.10 23.94
CA VAL A 471 10.46 2.24 24.03
C VAL A 471 10.93 2.03 25.46
N LYS A 472 10.26 2.65 26.44
CA LYS A 472 10.61 2.51 27.88
C LYS A 472 10.62 1.05 28.32
N ASN A 473 9.76 0.21 27.75
CA ASN A 473 9.61 -1.21 28.08
C ASN A 473 10.56 -2.12 27.31
N GLY A 474 11.35 -1.62 26.36
CA GLY A 474 12.39 -2.38 25.67
C GLY A 474 12.24 -2.44 24.14
N GLY A 475 11.25 -1.79 23.58
CA GLY A 475 11.11 -1.64 22.14
C GLY A 475 12.13 -0.66 21.55
N HIS A 476 12.35 -0.75 20.24
CA HIS A 476 13.23 0.16 19.51
C HIS A 476 12.41 1.01 18.53
N LEU A 477 12.62 2.32 18.54
CA LEU A 477 11.88 3.28 17.74
C LEU A 477 12.80 3.89 16.66
N ILE A 478 12.30 3.99 15.43
CA ILE A 478 12.87 4.86 14.40
C ILE A 478 11.79 5.87 14.03
N THR A 479 12.07 7.16 14.19
CA THR A 479 11.12 8.20 13.80
C THR A 479 11.84 9.38 13.15
N THR A 480 11.06 10.25 12.50
CA THR A 480 11.61 11.32 11.69
C THR A 480 11.10 12.69 12.12
N PHE A 481 11.68 13.72 11.55
CA PHE A 481 11.16 15.09 11.58
C PHE A 481 9.63 15.12 11.44
N ARG A 482 9.01 16.17 11.99
CA ARG A 482 7.56 16.37 11.99
C ARG A 482 6.75 15.39 12.83
N SER A 483 7.37 14.44 13.52
CA SER A 483 6.64 13.51 14.41
C SER A 483 6.30 14.16 15.74
N GLY A 484 5.05 13.94 16.23
CA GLY A 484 4.56 14.51 17.49
C GLY A 484 4.32 16.03 17.43
N PHE A 485 4.03 16.58 16.25
CA PHE A 485 3.98 18.02 16.02
C PHE A 485 2.62 18.66 16.30
N SER A 486 1.53 17.96 15.99
CA SER A 486 0.17 18.46 16.19
C SER A 486 -0.77 17.38 16.71
N ASP A 487 -1.90 17.81 17.28
CA ASP A 487 -2.99 16.93 17.68
C ASP A 487 -3.79 16.41 16.47
N GLU A 488 -4.86 15.66 16.73
CA GLU A 488 -5.73 15.05 15.71
C GLU A 488 -6.56 16.06 14.89
N GLN A 489 -6.62 17.31 15.31
CA GLN A 489 -7.24 18.45 14.61
C GLN A 489 -6.21 19.30 13.86
N LEU A 490 -4.96 18.85 13.73
CA LEU A 490 -3.82 19.58 13.17
C LEU A 490 -3.47 20.86 13.93
N LYS A 491 -3.90 21.00 15.18
CA LYS A 491 -3.50 22.10 16.06
C LYS A 491 -2.11 21.79 16.63
N ILE A 492 -1.17 22.68 16.37
CA ILE A 492 0.22 22.51 16.80
C ILE A 492 0.26 22.51 18.34
N TYR A 493 0.95 21.55 18.93
CA TYR A 493 1.18 21.52 20.38
C TYR A 493 1.93 22.77 20.82
N ALA A 494 1.49 23.38 21.94
CA ALA A 494 1.98 24.68 22.39
C ALA A 494 3.18 24.62 23.34
N ASP A 495 3.75 23.43 23.50
CA ASP A 495 4.94 23.19 24.30
C ASP A 495 6.17 22.91 23.41
N THR A 496 7.29 22.58 24.03
CA THR A 496 8.54 22.30 23.33
C THR A 496 8.43 21.02 22.50
N GLN A 497 8.80 21.09 21.22
CA GLN A 497 8.75 19.97 20.32
C GLN A 497 9.90 18.97 20.58
N PRO A 498 9.69 17.67 20.38
CA PRO A 498 8.51 16.99 19.84
C PRO A 498 7.49 16.53 20.91
N HIS A 499 7.01 17.42 21.75
CA HIS A 499 5.93 17.22 22.73
C HIS A 499 6.21 16.02 23.66
N ILE A 500 5.27 15.09 23.84
CA ILE A 500 5.41 13.89 24.70
C ILE A 500 6.64 13.01 24.31
N LEU A 501 7.06 13.04 23.05
CA LEU A 501 8.21 12.25 22.61
C LEU A 501 9.56 12.85 23.04
N GLN A 502 9.61 14.03 23.62
CA GLN A 502 10.84 14.73 24.01
C GLN A 502 11.74 13.87 24.90
N GLU A 503 11.21 13.30 25.98
CA GLU A 503 12.01 12.42 26.88
C GLU A 503 12.46 11.13 26.18
N CYS A 504 11.56 10.49 25.46
CA CYS A 504 11.84 9.26 24.72
C CYS A 504 12.96 9.44 23.69
N LEU A 505 12.91 10.53 22.95
CA LEU A 505 13.89 10.86 21.92
C LEU A 505 15.15 11.54 22.49
N GLY A 506 15.08 12.08 23.74
CA GLY A 506 16.18 12.77 24.39
C GLY A 506 16.63 14.06 23.70
N ILE A 507 15.69 14.74 23.02
CA ILE A 507 15.94 15.91 22.20
C ILE A 507 14.84 16.97 22.38
N HIS A 508 15.17 18.19 21.98
CA HIS A 508 14.17 19.23 21.77
C HIS A 508 14.53 20.08 20.53
N TYR A 509 13.51 20.74 19.99
CA TYR A 509 13.70 21.77 18.96
C TYR A 509 12.57 22.83 19.06
N ASP A 510 12.90 24.05 18.69
CA ASP A 510 11.97 25.19 18.65
C ASP A 510 11.95 25.85 17.26
N GLN A 511 12.88 25.44 16.38
CA GLN A 511 13.01 25.96 15.03
C GLN A 511 13.18 24.82 14.01
N TYR A 512 12.66 25.08 12.83
CA TYR A 512 12.77 24.21 11.66
C TYR A 512 12.80 25.05 10.39
N THR A 513 13.28 24.46 9.31
CA THR A 513 13.36 25.16 8.01
C THR A 513 13.43 24.17 6.84
N TYR A 514 13.30 24.69 5.64
CA TYR A 514 13.71 23.96 4.45
C TYR A 514 15.23 24.04 4.29
N PRO A 515 15.92 22.93 3.97
CA PRO A 515 17.35 22.95 3.73
C PRO A 515 17.68 23.73 2.44
N VAL A 516 18.65 24.65 2.54
CA VAL A 516 19.23 25.35 1.40
C VAL A 516 20.75 25.21 1.53
N ASP A 517 21.37 24.51 0.60
CA ASP A 517 22.80 24.20 0.61
C ASP A 517 23.30 23.56 1.92
N VAL A 518 22.47 22.73 2.52
CA VAL A 518 22.78 21.95 3.72
C VAL A 518 23.03 20.50 3.34
N SER A 519 24.07 19.92 3.87
CA SER A 519 24.40 18.50 3.71
C SER A 519 24.62 17.83 5.06
N VAL A 520 24.80 16.53 5.04
CA VAL A 520 25.30 15.71 6.15
C VAL A 520 26.49 14.89 5.69
N THR A 521 27.43 14.64 6.60
CA THR A 521 28.57 13.75 6.36
C THR A 521 28.58 12.70 7.45
N LEU A 522 28.49 11.43 7.07
CA LEU A 522 28.51 10.33 8.02
C LEU A 522 29.92 10.14 8.57
N PRO A 523 30.06 9.95 9.89
CA PRO A 523 31.35 9.67 10.50
C PRO A 523 31.84 8.23 10.17
N ASP A 524 33.15 8.03 10.23
CA ASP A 524 33.80 6.76 9.84
C ASP A 524 33.26 5.53 10.58
N PHE A 525 32.84 5.67 11.83
CA PHE A 525 32.31 4.54 12.60
C PHE A 525 30.93 4.04 12.09
N ILE A 526 30.20 4.85 11.34
CA ILE A 526 28.96 4.42 10.64
C ILE A 526 29.31 3.79 9.29
N THR A 527 30.32 4.35 8.60
CA THR A 527 30.68 3.94 7.23
C THR A 527 31.54 2.69 7.18
N HIS A 528 32.30 2.43 8.26
CA HIS A 528 33.17 1.28 8.44
C HIS A 528 32.86 0.59 9.78
N PRO A 529 31.71 -0.12 9.91
CA PRO A 529 31.50 -0.92 11.10
C PRO A 529 32.64 -1.93 11.22
N SER A 530 33.27 -1.99 12.38
CA SER A 530 34.33 -2.95 12.70
C SER A 530 33.78 -4.38 12.59
N CYS A 531 33.76 -4.90 11.37
CA CYS A 531 33.38 -6.27 11.10
C CYS A 531 34.55 -7.15 11.52
N SER A 532 34.40 -7.87 12.61
CA SER A 532 35.36 -8.87 13.10
C SER A 532 35.57 -10.08 12.16
N CYS A 533 35.30 -9.92 10.85
CA CYS A 533 35.34 -10.98 9.85
C CYS A 533 36.48 -10.86 8.82
N HIS A 534 37.43 -9.90 8.97
CA HIS A 534 38.54 -9.76 8.03
C HIS A 534 39.90 -9.93 8.69
N GLU A 535 40.11 -11.08 9.31
CA GLU A 535 41.47 -11.60 9.50
C GLU A 535 41.70 -12.85 8.64
N ASN A 536 41.61 -12.75 7.32
CA ASN A 536 42.22 -13.71 6.37
C ASN A 536 41.96 -13.29 4.91
N ALA A 537 42.54 -12.17 4.50
CA ALA A 537 42.83 -11.93 3.08
C ALA A 537 44.01 -10.96 2.98
N ALA A 538 45.20 -11.48 3.26
CA ALA A 538 46.39 -10.84 2.79
C ALA A 538 46.70 -11.36 1.37
N SER A 539 47.03 -10.43 0.47
CA SER A 539 47.51 -10.58 -0.90
C SER A 539 46.44 -10.50 -1.98
N ASP A 540 46.10 -9.24 -2.39
CA ASP A 540 46.39 -8.80 -3.75
C ASP A 540 46.25 -7.27 -3.81
N ALA A 541 47.40 -6.59 -3.79
CA ALA A 541 47.49 -5.16 -4.02
C ALA A 541 47.42 -4.90 -5.53
N GLY A 542 46.37 -4.18 -5.96
CA GLY A 542 46.37 -3.61 -7.30
C GLY A 542 45.05 -3.57 -8.06
N SER A 543 44.02 -2.99 -7.49
CA SER A 543 42.97 -2.35 -8.31
C SER A 543 42.45 -1.15 -7.55
N SER A 544 42.81 0.05 -8.00
CA SER A 544 42.17 1.28 -7.57
C SER A 544 40.71 1.28 -8.06
N CYS A 545 39.78 0.98 -7.18
CA CYS A 545 38.38 1.27 -7.43
C CYS A 545 38.20 2.80 -7.46
N SER A 546 38.08 3.33 -8.67
CA SER A 546 37.60 4.69 -8.93
C SER A 546 36.07 4.65 -9.06
N ASP A 547 35.36 4.23 -8.03
CA ASP A 547 33.91 4.37 -7.97
C ASP A 547 33.55 5.67 -7.26
N GLU A 548 33.06 6.64 -8.02
CA GLU A 548 32.48 7.91 -7.55
C GLU A 548 31.17 7.71 -6.74
N SER A 549 30.73 6.48 -6.51
CA SER A 549 29.48 6.14 -5.82
C SER A 549 29.57 6.00 -4.30
N CYS A 550 30.74 6.14 -3.68
CA CYS A 550 30.93 6.05 -2.22
C CYS A 550 31.11 7.39 -1.54
N THR A 551 30.22 8.38 -1.82
CA THR A 551 30.23 9.58 -1.00
C THR A 551 29.57 9.29 0.35
N ASN A 552 30.30 9.55 1.46
CA ASN A 552 29.72 9.54 2.81
C ASN A 552 28.98 10.85 3.13
N SER A 553 28.65 11.62 2.10
CA SER A 553 28.01 12.93 2.21
C SER A 553 26.79 12.98 1.29
N SER A 554 25.70 13.53 1.77
CA SER A 554 24.46 13.76 1.01
C SER A 554 23.85 15.10 1.37
N LYS A 555 23.10 15.67 0.44
CA LYS A 555 22.30 16.86 0.70
C LYS A 555 21.12 16.51 1.61
N CYS A 556 20.80 17.43 2.53
CA CYS A 556 19.52 17.42 3.22
C CYS A 556 18.41 17.81 2.24
N LEU A 557 17.28 17.08 2.31
CA LEU A 557 16.17 17.21 1.39
C LEU A 557 14.90 17.60 2.14
N HIS A 558 14.04 18.37 1.51
CA HIS A 558 12.64 18.62 1.84
C HIS A 558 12.33 19.28 3.17
N TRP A 559 13.03 18.95 4.27
CA TRP A 559 12.77 19.45 5.63
C TRP A 559 13.98 19.28 6.54
N MET A 560 14.14 20.14 7.52
CA MET A 560 15.10 19.97 8.62
C MET A 560 14.59 20.60 9.92
N ASP A 561 14.63 19.82 11.01
CA ASP A 561 14.48 20.31 12.37
C ASP A 561 15.84 20.71 12.95
N LEU A 562 15.89 21.81 13.69
CA LEU A 562 17.11 22.29 14.33
C LEU A 562 17.23 21.69 15.73
N VAL A 563 17.64 20.43 15.78
CA VAL A 563 17.61 19.60 16.98
C VAL A 563 18.77 19.86 17.92
N SER A 564 18.45 20.08 19.20
CA SER A 564 19.36 20.11 20.33
C SER A 564 19.22 18.80 21.12
N CYS A 565 20.33 18.20 21.57
CA CYS A 565 20.33 16.99 22.35
C CYS A 565 20.25 17.32 23.85
N ASP A 566 19.32 16.65 24.57
CA ASP A 566 19.20 16.68 26.04
C ASP A 566 19.94 15.48 26.63
N THR A 567 19.46 14.26 26.34
CA THR A 567 20.06 12.99 26.74
C THR A 567 20.53 12.16 25.57
N ALA A 568 20.07 12.49 24.36
CA ALA A 568 20.43 11.76 23.14
C ALA A 568 21.89 11.98 22.77
N THR A 569 22.49 10.95 22.17
CA THR A 569 23.81 11.04 21.54
C THR A 569 23.62 11.37 20.06
N PRO A 570 24.21 12.47 19.56
CA PRO A 570 24.19 12.77 18.13
C PRO A 570 25.04 11.74 17.39
N LEU A 571 24.49 11.18 16.31
CA LEU A 571 25.23 10.35 15.38
C LEU A 571 26.06 11.21 14.45
N PHE A 572 25.47 12.27 13.93
CA PHE A 572 26.13 13.29 13.08
C PHE A 572 25.33 14.58 13.09
N PHE A 573 25.99 15.64 12.66
CA PHE A 573 25.47 16.99 12.61
C PHE A 573 25.24 17.43 11.16
N TYR A 574 24.52 18.55 10.97
CA TYR A 574 24.45 19.20 9.68
C TYR A 574 25.84 19.73 9.29
N ASP A 575 26.24 19.50 8.06
CA ASP A 575 27.46 20.07 7.47
C ASP A 575 27.10 21.41 6.79
N HIS A 576 27.07 22.46 7.62
CA HIS A 576 26.71 23.80 7.18
C HIS A 576 27.32 24.84 8.14
N PRO A 577 27.89 25.97 7.65
CA PRO A 577 28.58 26.98 8.50
C PRO A 577 27.70 27.48 9.68
N VAL A 578 26.41 27.64 9.49
CA VAL A 578 25.47 28.14 10.49
C VAL A 578 24.82 27.00 11.31
N TRP A 579 24.41 25.91 10.67
CA TRP A 579 23.59 24.87 11.28
C TRP A 579 24.38 23.71 11.91
N LYS A 580 25.70 23.69 11.79
CA LYS A 580 26.59 22.62 12.29
C LYS A 580 26.52 22.31 13.79
N LYS A 581 25.85 23.16 14.57
CA LYS A 581 25.62 22.90 16.00
C LYS A 581 24.42 22.00 16.28
N TYR A 582 23.56 21.78 15.29
CA TYR A 582 22.35 20.99 15.41
C TYR A 582 22.54 19.58 14.85
N ALA A 583 21.99 18.60 15.55
CA ALA A 583 22.08 17.21 15.15
C ALA A 583 21.15 16.91 13.96
N ALA A 584 21.66 16.18 12.98
CA ALA A 584 20.88 15.69 11.84
C ALA A 584 20.36 14.26 12.06
N ALA A 585 20.99 13.49 12.95
CA ALA A 585 20.48 12.23 13.48
C ALA A 585 20.98 12.00 14.92
N THR A 586 20.11 11.39 15.75
CA THR A 586 20.42 11.13 17.16
C THR A 586 19.93 9.75 17.58
N VAL A 587 20.60 9.14 18.56
CA VAL A 587 20.13 7.95 19.27
C VAL A 587 20.01 8.24 20.76
N ASN A 588 18.88 7.88 21.35
CA ASN A 588 18.64 7.96 22.78
C ASN A 588 18.38 6.58 23.37
N GLN A 589 18.94 6.32 24.56
CA GLN A 589 18.56 5.18 25.38
C GLN A 589 17.46 5.63 26.35
N PHE A 590 16.29 4.99 26.29
CA PHE A 590 15.16 5.34 27.13
C PHE A 590 14.55 4.10 27.79
N GLY A 591 14.62 4.04 29.11
CA GLY A 591 14.22 2.84 29.85
C GLY A 591 15.06 1.62 29.45
N LYS A 592 14.42 0.62 28.85
CA LYS A 592 15.09 -0.60 28.37
C LYS A 592 15.32 -0.61 26.85
N GLY A 593 14.76 0.33 26.13
CA GLY A 593 14.83 0.43 24.68
C GLY A 593 15.64 1.62 24.21
N SER A 594 15.58 1.88 22.91
CA SER A 594 16.29 2.99 22.27
C SER A 594 15.44 3.64 21.16
N ALA A 595 15.75 4.89 20.84
CA ALA A 595 15.09 5.63 19.78
C ALA A 595 16.10 6.30 18.86
N LEU A 596 15.97 6.07 17.55
CA LEU A 596 16.66 6.77 16.49
C LEU A 596 15.74 7.89 15.95
N TYR A 597 16.23 9.13 15.95
CA TYR A 597 15.55 10.28 15.36
C TYR A 597 16.32 10.81 14.16
N LEU A 598 15.62 11.00 13.04
CA LEU A 598 16.14 11.56 11.80
C LEU A 598 15.57 12.97 11.61
N SER A 599 16.41 14.00 11.77
CA SER A 599 15.97 15.41 11.78
C SER A 599 15.77 15.98 10.36
N SER A 600 16.22 15.26 9.33
CA SER A 600 16.09 15.62 7.91
C SER A 600 16.03 14.37 7.05
N MET A 601 15.61 14.52 5.81
CA MET A 601 15.70 13.49 4.79
C MET A 601 17.02 13.62 4.03
N PHE A 602 17.63 12.52 3.65
CA PHE A 602 18.83 12.42 2.81
C PHE A 602 18.71 11.20 1.88
N ASP A 603 19.66 10.95 1.00
CA ASP A 603 19.54 9.84 0.03
C ASP A 603 19.43 8.46 0.73
N GLY A 604 18.82 7.51 0.01
CA GLY A 604 18.57 6.17 0.54
C GLY A 604 19.81 5.41 0.93
N ALA A 605 20.91 5.57 0.19
CA ALA A 605 22.17 4.88 0.48
C ALA A 605 22.79 5.33 1.82
N LEU A 606 22.66 6.61 2.17
CA LEU A 606 23.07 7.11 3.47
C LEU A 606 22.12 6.59 4.57
N LEU A 607 20.82 6.58 4.32
CA LEU A 607 19.85 6.02 5.27
C LEU A 607 20.18 4.56 5.59
N GLU A 608 20.44 3.73 4.58
CA GLU A 608 20.79 2.32 4.76
C GLU A 608 22.01 2.17 5.67
N LYS A 609 23.08 2.97 5.51
CA LYS A 609 24.25 2.97 6.38
C LYS A 609 23.90 3.32 7.84
N VAL A 610 23.05 4.32 8.04
CA VAL A 610 22.56 4.71 9.37
C VAL A 610 21.75 3.58 10.00
N LEU A 611 20.84 2.96 9.24
CA LEU A 611 20.02 1.84 9.72
C LEU A 611 20.88 0.61 10.05
N VAL A 612 21.85 0.26 9.22
CA VAL A 612 22.80 -0.84 9.51
C VAL A 612 23.53 -0.57 10.80
N HIS A 613 24.07 0.64 11.00
CA HIS A 613 24.74 1.01 12.24
C HIS A 613 23.81 0.89 13.46
N TYR A 614 22.58 1.42 13.35
CA TYR A 614 21.60 1.36 14.43
C TYR A 614 21.22 -0.08 14.76
N PHE A 615 20.83 -0.89 13.77
CA PHE A 615 20.45 -2.28 13.99
C PHE A 615 21.59 -3.16 14.51
N ALA A 616 22.84 -2.89 14.11
CA ALA A 616 24.00 -3.59 14.65
C ALA A 616 24.26 -3.26 16.13
N SER A 617 23.77 -2.12 16.62
CA SER A 617 23.91 -1.71 18.03
C SER A 617 22.83 -2.31 18.95
N LEU A 618 21.77 -2.92 18.39
CA LEU A 618 20.68 -3.51 19.16
C LEU A 618 21.10 -4.85 19.79
N PRO A 619 20.55 -5.23 20.95
CA PRO A 619 20.84 -6.52 21.59
C PRO A 619 20.59 -7.72 20.69
N GLU A 620 19.50 -7.66 19.90
CA GLU A 620 19.19 -8.63 18.85
C GLU A 620 19.06 -7.87 17.52
N THR A 621 20.03 -8.08 16.64
CA THR A 621 20.02 -7.41 15.35
C THR A 621 18.85 -7.85 14.47
N LEU A 622 18.26 -6.90 13.76
CA LEU A 622 17.25 -7.17 12.73
C LEU A 622 17.86 -7.55 11.37
N LEU A 623 19.17 -7.43 11.23
CA LEU A 623 19.90 -7.79 10.01
C LEU A 623 20.04 -9.32 9.91
N ALA A 624 19.01 -9.98 9.37
CA ALA A 624 19.01 -11.44 9.19
C ALA A 624 19.97 -11.90 8.07
N HIS A 625 20.17 -11.08 7.06
CA HIS A 625 20.96 -11.37 5.87
C HIS A 625 21.94 -10.23 5.54
N PRO A 626 22.89 -9.90 6.44
CA PRO A 626 23.79 -8.76 6.24
C PRO A 626 24.73 -8.90 5.03
N GLU A 627 24.82 -10.11 4.47
CA GLU A 627 25.58 -10.41 3.25
C GLU A 627 24.79 -10.21 1.96
N CYS A 628 23.48 -10.00 2.05
CA CYS A 628 22.59 -9.83 0.89
C CYS A 628 21.92 -8.47 0.93
N HIS A 629 22.08 -7.70 -0.13
CA HIS A 629 21.49 -6.39 -0.32
C HIS A 629 20.86 -6.31 -1.73
N PHE A 630 19.95 -5.36 -1.91
CA PHE A 630 19.44 -5.06 -3.24
C PHE A 630 20.58 -5.04 -4.29
N PRO A 631 20.44 -5.69 -5.46
CA PRO A 631 19.21 -6.23 -6.06
C PRO A 631 18.81 -7.66 -5.63
N LEU A 632 19.52 -8.26 -4.69
CA LEU A 632 19.15 -9.55 -4.12
C LEU A 632 18.17 -9.35 -2.96
N ILE A 633 16.95 -9.86 -3.11
CA ILE A 633 15.90 -9.75 -2.11
C ILE A 633 15.53 -11.13 -1.58
N ILE A 634 15.49 -11.25 -0.25
CA ILE A 634 15.11 -12.47 0.48
C ILE A 634 13.79 -12.23 1.20
N ARG A 635 12.85 -13.15 1.05
CA ARG A 635 11.55 -13.15 1.75
C ARG A 635 11.26 -14.52 2.32
N GLU A 636 10.62 -14.57 3.48
CA GLU A 636 10.28 -15.82 4.15
C GLU A 636 8.81 -15.88 4.56
N GLY A 637 8.29 -17.09 4.64
CA GLY A 637 7.00 -17.38 5.25
C GLY A 637 6.93 -18.82 5.73
N VAL A 638 5.92 -19.14 6.53
CA VAL A 638 5.62 -20.52 6.95
C VAL A 638 4.36 -20.98 6.25
N ASN A 639 4.44 -22.11 5.54
CA ASN A 639 3.32 -22.65 4.79
C ASN A 639 2.35 -23.49 5.65
N ASP A 640 1.27 -23.97 5.04
CA ASP A 640 0.26 -24.81 5.74
C ASP A 640 0.81 -26.14 6.29
N PHE A 641 1.99 -26.58 5.84
CA PHE A 641 2.68 -27.76 6.38
C PHE A 641 3.58 -27.43 7.59
N GLY A 642 3.59 -26.18 8.04
CA GLY A 642 4.46 -25.71 9.12
C GLY A 642 5.91 -25.57 8.74
N LYS A 643 6.23 -25.61 7.43
CA LYS A 643 7.58 -25.51 6.89
C LYS A 643 7.90 -24.06 6.50
N ARG A 644 9.13 -23.66 6.77
CA ARG A 644 9.67 -22.38 6.30
C ARG A 644 9.89 -22.47 4.78
N VAL A 645 9.43 -21.44 4.07
CA VAL A 645 9.62 -21.25 2.63
C VAL A 645 10.39 -19.94 2.45
N ARG A 646 11.55 -20.00 1.85
CA ARG A 646 12.38 -18.84 1.57
C ARG A 646 12.49 -18.61 0.08
N PHE A 647 12.24 -17.38 -0.31
CA PHE A 647 12.36 -16.89 -1.67
C PHE A 647 13.62 -16.04 -1.79
N TYR A 648 14.37 -16.25 -2.87
CA TYR A 648 15.49 -15.43 -3.29
C TYR A 648 15.13 -14.82 -4.64
N PHE A 649 15.12 -13.51 -4.72
CA PHE A 649 14.79 -12.76 -5.94
C PHE A 649 16.00 -12.00 -6.43
N ASN A 650 16.21 -12.00 -7.74
CA ASN A 650 17.20 -11.18 -8.41
C ASN A 650 16.50 -10.07 -9.19
N TYR A 651 16.53 -8.85 -8.70
CA TYR A 651 15.96 -7.66 -9.34
C TYR A 651 16.99 -6.94 -10.22
N SER A 652 17.78 -7.68 -10.99
CA SER A 652 18.74 -7.12 -11.95
C SER A 652 18.81 -7.92 -13.24
N ASP A 653 19.38 -7.31 -14.26
CA ASP A 653 19.67 -7.90 -15.56
C ASP A 653 20.99 -8.69 -15.59
N GLU A 654 21.66 -8.81 -14.44
CA GLU A 654 22.87 -9.58 -14.27
C GLU A 654 22.63 -10.84 -13.44
N LYS A 655 23.44 -11.86 -13.68
CA LYS A 655 23.42 -13.09 -12.86
C LYS A 655 23.97 -12.79 -11.47
N GLN A 656 23.23 -13.20 -10.44
CA GLN A 656 23.57 -13.01 -9.04
C GLN A 656 23.81 -14.32 -8.31
N THR A 657 24.44 -14.25 -7.14
CA THR A 657 24.62 -15.42 -6.27
C THR A 657 24.22 -15.07 -4.84
N ALA A 658 23.56 -16.00 -4.16
CA ALA A 658 23.21 -15.91 -2.74
C ALA A 658 23.65 -17.16 -2.00
N ILE A 659 23.99 -17.04 -0.71
CA ILE A 659 24.30 -18.18 0.15
C ILE A 659 23.02 -18.63 0.86
N CYS A 660 22.70 -19.93 0.76
CA CYS A 660 21.59 -20.53 1.47
C CYS A 660 21.94 -20.71 2.95
N LYS A 661 21.82 -19.65 3.78
CA LYS A 661 22.20 -19.62 5.17
C LYS A 661 21.03 -19.95 6.08
N GLY A 662 21.24 -20.88 7.05
CA GLY A 662 20.24 -21.19 8.10
C GLY A 662 19.01 -21.96 7.59
N ILE A 663 19.07 -22.55 6.39
CA ILE A 663 18.03 -23.41 5.84
C ILE A 663 18.66 -24.47 4.94
N SER A 664 18.13 -25.71 5.00
CA SER A 664 18.38 -26.75 4.02
C SER A 664 17.04 -27.34 3.61
N GLY A 665 16.89 -27.72 2.34
CA GLY A 665 15.57 -28.13 1.89
C GLY A 665 15.49 -28.58 0.45
N THR A 666 14.34 -28.34 -0.16
CA THR A 666 14.08 -28.62 -1.57
C THR A 666 13.81 -27.31 -2.30
N GLU A 667 14.53 -27.05 -3.38
CA GLU A 667 14.20 -25.98 -4.31
C GLU A 667 12.96 -26.40 -5.10
N LEU A 668 11.86 -25.67 -4.89
CA LEU A 668 10.52 -26.10 -5.33
C LEU A 668 10.35 -26.10 -6.87
N LEU A 669 11.03 -25.19 -7.57
CA LEU A 669 10.87 -25.07 -9.03
C LEU A 669 11.59 -26.20 -9.77
N SER A 670 12.79 -26.59 -9.34
CA SER A 670 13.59 -27.66 -9.96
C SER A 670 13.44 -29.02 -9.28
N GLY A 671 12.98 -29.06 -8.03
CA GLY A 671 12.98 -30.27 -7.20
C GLY A 671 14.36 -30.64 -6.63
N ARG A 672 15.38 -29.80 -6.82
CA ARG A 672 16.75 -30.05 -6.36
C ARG A 672 16.87 -29.91 -4.85
N LYS A 673 17.66 -30.77 -4.20
CA LYS A 673 18.02 -30.62 -2.80
C LYS A 673 19.06 -29.51 -2.65
N ILE A 674 18.85 -28.66 -1.66
CA ILE A 674 19.73 -27.55 -1.28
C ILE A 674 20.27 -27.81 0.12
N MET A 675 21.56 -27.65 0.28
CA MET A 675 22.23 -27.77 1.55
C MET A 675 22.45 -26.38 2.18
N GLU A 676 22.49 -26.35 3.50
CA GLU A 676 22.91 -25.13 4.20
C GLU A 676 24.32 -24.71 3.74
N GLN A 677 24.57 -23.41 3.62
CA GLN A 677 25.78 -22.79 3.07
C GLN A 677 26.03 -23.04 1.57
N GLU A 678 25.11 -23.66 0.86
CA GLU A 678 25.22 -23.80 -0.60
C GLU A 678 25.05 -22.46 -1.29
N THR A 679 25.89 -22.21 -2.30
CA THR A 679 25.76 -21.04 -3.18
C THR A 679 24.66 -21.28 -4.20
N LEU A 680 23.64 -20.45 -4.15
CA LEU A 680 22.55 -20.42 -5.11
C LEU A 680 22.89 -19.47 -6.25
N SER A 681 22.61 -19.87 -7.47
CA SER A 681 22.76 -19.05 -8.67
C SER A 681 21.38 -18.55 -9.10
N LEU A 682 21.23 -17.26 -9.27
CA LEU A 682 20.01 -16.60 -9.72
C LEU A 682 20.27 -15.99 -11.10
N GLU A 683 19.53 -16.42 -12.09
CA GLU A 683 19.54 -15.80 -13.41
C GLU A 683 18.97 -14.38 -13.36
N PRO A 684 19.22 -13.52 -14.36
CA PRO A 684 18.59 -12.21 -14.46
C PRO A 684 17.08 -12.30 -14.29
N TRP A 685 16.49 -11.44 -13.45
CA TRP A 685 15.06 -11.44 -13.14
C TRP A 685 14.54 -12.80 -12.66
N GLY A 686 15.40 -13.56 -12.01
CA GLY A 686 15.13 -14.93 -11.58
C GLY A 686 14.66 -15.04 -10.13
N VAL A 687 14.03 -16.16 -9.81
CA VAL A 687 13.62 -16.54 -8.46
C VAL A 687 14.05 -17.96 -8.14
N VAL A 688 14.50 -18.17 -6.90
CA VAL A 688 14.79 -19.50 -6.31
C VAL A 688 13.95 -19.62 -5.04
N ILE A 689 13.28 -20.77 -4.85
CA ILE A 689 12.35 -20.98 -3.74
C ILE A 689 12.74 -22.24 -3.00
N VAL A 690 13.19 -22.11 -1.75
CA VAL A 690 13.62 -23.24 -0.92
C VAL A 690 12.62 -23.50 0.19
N GLU A 691 12.00 -24.69 0.18
CA GLU A 691 11.18 -25.18 1.30
C GLU A 691 12.05 -26.02 2.23
N GLU A 692 12.01 -25.74 3.52
CA GLU A 692 12.73 -26.46 4.57
C GLU A 692 12.34 -27.95 4.61
N ASN A 693 13.29 -28.84 4.98
CA ASN A 693 13.07 -30.29 4.99
C ASN A 693 11.97 -30.76 5.97
#